data_92f342c13fc247729c7611c56e36ff6f
#
_entry.id   92f342c13fc247729c7611c56e36ff6f
#
_cell.length_a   1.000
_cell.length_b   1.000
_cell.length_c   1.000
_cell.angle_alpha   90.00
_cell.angle_beta   90.00
_cell.angle_gamma   90.00
#
_symmetry.space_group_name_H-M   'P 1'
#
loop_
_entity.id
_entity.type
_entity.pdbx_description
1 polymer ?
#
loop_
_entity_poly.entity_id
_entity_poly.type
_entity_poly.pdbx_seq_one_letter_code
_entity_poly.pdbx_strand_id
1 'polypeptide(L)'
;MRAHSRPGRAGTTEDLLTAAILCLLGTVLLAGVLVWSAGQLAGRLSRGRWPDVPLGDAGSVVLALPGHVTDPAASWPESARSQLAGPVTFYVVLVVLASTLLAAVIAAIVVVRSARVGHGLDRDRERASSWATRRQVPHLVVDRPETGRIVLGRLGRRGPLVAAEARRSVLVVAPTQAGKTSRFVVPGVLRWDGPLVVTSVKSDVLRLTYAERQRRGRVHVFDPTGQTGYPTSKWSPLLTCTDYPAAEQVASWLVEAAGDARAGDNARFWENLGSKLLAPLLFAAAQAGGGVRQVASWVDRRETKEVTELLGYLADVDALDAWAATCAREERQRDSVYATAESILKAFASPSARAATDIVGADHTAGRVIDVRRLIAEGETLYLVAPAHAQARLRPLFEALVQAVLRAAQDAYASTGQPLDPALLLMLDEAANIAPLRELATYASTGAGQGIQICSVWQDLAQIQSIYGRNAATVVNNHTARVFLPGSADLATLDQTSRMIGEFERQRTSVSIGGDGHRSVSESSTTTRAAPVEFLRQLPAGSAVVLYGRDPALRLHTTAWYDDPLLRRQVELAAEPQADATCPQLSGSGLVGPPSTGPTGVGLPIAPPGAQATPEPPMCDQDRMPLAVVSTGPSMLDRLAEVPGSDRYLDVTTGREYTIHHAVDGTPIPIPLEITESERVEIDRRSDAFQAELLLLSEKPPDDAP
;
A
#
# COMPACT_ATOMS: atom_id res chain seq x y z
N MET A 1 6.78 -47.48 -11.11
CA MET A 1 7.98 -47.89 -10.32
C MET A 1 7.95 -47.11 -9.00
N ARG A 2 7.74 -47.86 -7.91
CA ARG A 2 7.60 -47.28 -6.55
C ARG A 2 9.00 -47.02 -5.99
N ALA A 3 9.30 -45.73 -5.67
CA ALA A 3 10.50 -45.35 -4.94
C ALA A 3 10.21 -45.46 -3.44
N HIS A 4 10.94 -46.36 -2.78
CA HIS A 4 10.91 -46.55 -1.32
C HIS A 4 11.53 -45.33 -0.63
N SER A 5 10.72 -44.62 0.13
CA SER A 5 11.17 -43.69 1.17
C SER A 5 11.72 -44.51 2.35
N ARG A 6 13.01 -44.34 2.67
CA ARG A 6 13.60 -44.86 3.91
C ARG A 6 13.07 -44.02 5.09
N PRO A 7 12.47 -44.63 6.11
CA PRO A 7 12.14 -43.92 7.33
C PRO A 7 13.42 -43.67 8.13
N GLY A 8 13.61 -42.43 8.59
CA GLY A 8 14.61 -42.11 9.59
C GLY A 8 14.34 -42.91 10.86
N ARG A 9 15.33 -43.69 11.30
CA ARG A 9 15.31 -44.45 12.57
C ARG A 9 15.21 -43.43 13.71
N ALA A 10 14.06 -43.31 14.31
CA ALA A 10 13.92 -42.83 15.66
C ALA A 10 14.66 -43.79 16.56
N GLY A 11 15.69 -43.32 17.29
CA GLY A 11 16.42 -44.17 18.25
C GLY A 11 15.45 -44.74 19.28
N THR A 12 15.50 -46.05 19.41
CA THR A 12 14.68 -46.74 20.40
C THR A 12 15.13 -46.37 21.82
N THR A 13 14.24 -46.50 22.81
CA THR A 13 14.57 -46.28 24.22
C THR A 13 15.76 -47.09 24.68
N GLU A 14 16.03 -48.26 24.08
CA GLU A 14 17.20 -49.10 24.28
C GLU A 14 18.51 -48.47 23.80
N ASP A 15 18.51 -47.76 22.66
CA ASP A 15 19.69 -47.03 22.16
C ASP A 15 20.07 -45.85 23.08
N LEU A 16 19.08 -45.16 23.66
CA LEU A 16 19.30 -44.10 24.66
C LEU A 16 19.82 -44.62 25.99
N LEU A 17 19.32 -45.79 26.43
CA LEU A 17 19.76 -46.44 27.66
C LEU A 17 21.20 -46.96 27.54
N THR A 18 21.52 -47.56 26.40
CA THR A 18 22.89 -48.06 26.09
C THR A 18 23.88 -46.87 26.00
N ALA A 19 23.50 -45.78 25.36
CA ALA A 19 24.33 -44.56 25.31
C ALA A 19 24.55 -43.97 26.69
N ALA A 20 23.52 -43.92 27.56
CA ALA A 20 23.62 -43.44 28.92
C ALA A 20 24.55 -44.29 29.80
N ILE A 21 24.48 -45.60 29.70
CA ILE A 21 25.36 -46.53 30.40
C ILE A 21 26.83 -46.37 29.95
N LEU A 22 27.05 -46.25 28.63
CA LEU A 22 28.38 -46.05 28.09
C LEU A 22 28.97 -44.68 28.53
N CYS A 23 28.16 -43.63 28.55
CA CYS A 23 28.57 -42.31 29.08
C CYS A 23 28.91 -42.36 30.59
N LEU A 24 28.12 -43.08 31.40
CA LEU A 24 28.35 -43.25 32.81
C LEU A 24 29.65 -44.00 33.07
N LEU A 25 29.87 -45.13 32.41
CA LEU A 25 31.13 -45.91 32.47
C LEU A 25 32.34 -45.07 32.04
N GLY A 26 32.22 -44.33 30.94
CA GLY A 26 33.27 -43.43 30.46
C GLY A 26 33.61 -42.30 31.48
N THR A 27 32.59 -41.79 32.15
CA THR A 27 32.81 -40.70 33.21
C THR A 27 33.51 -41.27 34.43
N VAL A 28 33.16 -42.49 34.89
CA VAL A 28 33.80 -43.15 36.03
C VAL A 28 35.24 -43.51 35.69
N LEU A 29 35.51 -44.05 34.53
CA LEU A 29 36.87 -44.30 34.06
C LEU A 29 37.73 -43.05 33.98
N LEU A 30 37.21 -41.97 33.42
CA LEU A 30 37.91 -40.70 33.32
C LEU A 30 38.20 -40.10 34.71
N ALA A 31 37.25 -40.16 35.63
CA ALA A 31 37.43 -39.77 37.01
C ALA A 31 38.50 -40.62 37.70
N GLY A 32 38.53 -41.93 37.43
CA GLY A 32 39.55 -42.86 37.94
C GLY A 32 40.97 -42.47 37.51
N VAL A 33 41.14 -42.24 36.22
CA VAL A 33 42.41 -41.81 35.64
C VAL A 33 42.84 -40.46 36.19
N LEU A 34 41.92 -39.52 36.38
CA LEU A 34 42.22 -38.19 36.90
C LEU A 34 42.68 -38.24 38.35
N VAL A 35 41.97 -38.99 39.20
CA VAL A 35 42.32 -39.16 40.63
C VAL A 35 43.65 -39.89 40.77
N TRP A 36 43.86 -40.97 40.00
CA TRP A 36 45.10 -41.70 39.97
C TRP A 36 46.28 -40.80 39.56
N SER A 37 46.13 -40.04 38.48
CA SER A 37 47.16 -39.07 38.00
C SER A 37 47.47 -38.01 39.03
N ALA A 38 46.42 -37.49 39.75
CA ALA A 38 46.62 -36.55 40.84
C ALA A 38 47.44 -37.16 41.98
N GLY A 39 47.21 -38.40 42.38
CA GLY A 39 48.00 -39.10 43.42
C GLY A 39 49.45 -39.32 42.99
N GLN A 40 49.67 -39.76 41.74
CA GLN A 40 50.99 -39.94 41.19
C GLN A 40 51.75 -38.60 41.13
N LEU A 41 51.16 -37.56 40.58
CA LEU A 41 51.82 -36.25 40.45
C LEU A 41 52.06 -35.59 41.85
N ALA A 42 51.09 -35.67 42.75
CA ALA A 42 51.21 -35.13 44.09
C ALA A 42 52.28 -35.86 44.88
N GLY A 43 52.39 -37.20 44.81
CA GLY A 43 53.46 -38.00 45.40
C GLY A 43 54.83 -37.61 44.84
N ARG A 44 54.98 -37.44 43.56
CA ARG A 44 56.20 -36.98 42.90
C ARG A 44 56.66 -35.57 43.38
N LEU A 45 55.73 -34.67 43.49
CA LEU A 45 55.99 -33.29 43.90
C LEU A 45 56.41 -33.21 45.41
N SER A 46 55.76 -33.99 46.26
CA SER A 46 55.97 -33.89 47.72
C SER A 46 57.07 -34.83 48.27
N ARG A 47 57.28 -35.99 47.64
CA ARG A 47 58.21 -37.05 48.09
C ARG A 47 59.37 -37.30 47.13
N GLY A 48 59.39 -36.68 45.96
CA GLY A 48 60.43 -36.86 44.95
C GLY A 48 60.40 -38.17 44.18
N ARG A 49 59.47 -39.07 44.46
CA ARG A 49 59.32 -40.41 43.84
C ARG A 49 57.91 -40.64 43.33
N TRP A 50 57.74 -41.44 42.30
CA TRP A 50 56.45 -41.86 41.82
C TRP A 50 55.88 -42.94 42.72
N PRO A 51 54.66 -42.82 43.26
CA PRO A 51 54.00 -43.90 43.98
C PRO A 51 53.83 -45.14 43.10
N ASP A 52 54.21 -46.32 43.69
CA ASP A 52 54.12 -47.58 42.99
C ASP A 52 52.71 -48.16 43.09
N VAL A 53 51.79 -47.62 42.20
CA VAL A 53 50.40 -48.04 42.12
C VAL A 53 50.01 -48.25 40.66
N PRO A 54 49.64 -49.44 40.28
CA PRO A 54 49.23 -49.73 38.92
C PRO A 54 47.93 -49.00 38.57
N LEU A 55 47.74 -48.62 37.28
CA LEU A 55 46.54 -47.92 36.77
C LEU A 55 45.26 -48.76 36.98
N GLY A 56 45.40 -50.11 37.06
CA GLY A 56 44.28 -50.98 37.34
C GLY A 56 43.53 -50.70 38.63
N ASP A 57 44.19 -50.10 39.64
CA ASP A 57 43.62 -49.78 40.93
C ASP A 57 42.90 -48.39 40.94
N ALA A 58 42.94 -47.68 39.83
CA ALA A 58 42.32 -46.37 39.74
C ALA A 58 40.82 -46.34 40.05
N GLY A 59 40.11 -47.38 39.65
CA GLY A 59 38.69 -47.55 39.92
C GLY A 59 38.34 -47.72 41.38
N SER A 60 39.11 -48.57 42.11
CA SER A 60 38.95 -48.79 43.54
C SER A 60 39.26 -47.57 44.35
N VAL A 61 40.30 -46.81 43.98
CA VAL A 61 40.69 -45.55 44.62
C VAL A 61 39.60 -44.51 44.49
N VAL A 62 39.01 -44.32 43.33
CA VAL A 62 37.91 -43.35 43.12
C VAL A 62 36.68 -43.69 43.94
N LEU A 63 36.33 -44.98 44.02
CA LEU A 63 35.16 -45.43 44.77
C LEU A 63 35.36 -45.31 46.29
N ALA A 64 36.60 -45.45 46.76
CA ALA A 64 36.94 -45.27 48.19
C ALA A 64 37.15 -43.81 48.63
N LEU A 65 37.43 -42.90 47.69
CA LEU A 65 37.77 -41.51 47.99
C LEU A 65 36.67 -40.71 48.74
N PRO A 66 35.34 -40.91 48.43
CA PRO A 66 34.27 -40.22 49.18
C PRO A 66 34.21 -40.57 50.67
N GLY A 67 34.69 -41.78 51.05
CA GLY A 67 34.77 -42.18 52.46
C GLY A 67 36.01 -41.64 53.19
N HIS A 68 37.02 -41.08 52.51
CA HIS A 68 38.26 -40.64 53.03
C HIS A 68 38.64 -39.22 52.58
N VAL A 69 37.72 -38.31 52.58
CA VAL A 69 37.90 -36.94 52.05
C VAL A 69 38.95 -36.17 52.84
N THR A 70 39.08 -36.37 54.18
CA THR A 70 40.05 -35.71 55.04
C THR A 70 41.42 -36.32 54.94
N ASP A 71 41.54 -37.60 54.59
CA ASP A 71 42.77 -38.31 54.35
C ASP A 71 42.74 -39.13 53.07
N PRO A 72 42.92 -38.47 51.90
CA PRO A 72 42.83 -39.14 50.61
C PRO A 72 43.86 -40.31 50.46
N ALA A 73 44.96 -40.30 51.21
CA ALA A 73 45.91 -41.40 51.15
C ALA A 73 45.34 -42.73 51.65
N ALA A 74 44.37 -42.69 52.56
CA ALA A 74 43.72 -43.90 53.07
C ALA A 74 42.87 -44.65 51.95
N SER A 75 42.55 -44.00 50.88
CA SER A 75 41.85 -44.61 49.73
C SER A 75 42.75 -45.42 48.81
N TRP A 76 44.05 -45.43 49.04
CA TRP A 76 45.09 -46.09 48.29
C TRP A 76 45.55 -47.38 48.95
N PRO A 77 46.11 -48.35 48.21
CA PRO A 77 46.71 -49.56 48.83
C PRO A 77 47.71 -49.24 49.92
N GLU A 78 47.75 -50.07 51.00
CA GLU A 78 48.58 -49.80 52.17
C GLU A 78 50.07 -49.65 51.83
N SER A 79 50.54 -50.40 50.84
CA SER A 79 51.92 -50.34 50.35
C SER A 79 52.31 -48.97 49.76
N ALA A 80 51.39 -48.20 49.28
CA ALA A 80 51.60 -46.89 48.62
C ALA A 80 51.32 -45.68 49.53
N ARG A 81 50.58 -45.85 50.63
CA ARG A 81 50.15 -44.72 51.51
C ARG A 81 51.31 -43.84 52.00
N SER A 82 52.48 -44.44 52.32
CA SER A 82 53.64 -43.70 52.78
C SER A 82 54.31 -42.87 51.65
N GLN A 83 54.03 -43.15 50.43
CA GLN A 83 54.58 -42.50 49.23
C GLN A 83 53.70 -41.34 48.72
N LEU A 84 52.51 -41.21 49.23
CA LEU A 84 51.55 -40.21 48.81
C LEU A 84 51.74 -38.86 49.51
N ALA A 85 51.22 -37.80 48.87
CA ALA A 85 51.25 -36.46 49.45
C ALA A 85 50.16 -36.27 50.51
N GLY A 86 50.33 -35.29 51.36
CA GLY A 86 49.29 -34.86 52.30
C GLY A 86 48.01 -34.32 51.53
N PRO A 87 46.88 -34.22 52.24
CA PRO A 87 45.55 -33.92 51.59
C PRO A 87 45.53 -32.60 50.82
N VAL A 88 46.19 -31.56 51.32
CA VAL A 88 46.23 -30.26 50.66
C VAL A 88 46.93 -30.35 49.30
N THR A 89 48.12 -30.98 49.22
CA THR A 89 48.87 -31.12 47.98
C THR A 89 48.09 -31.99 46.97
N PHE A 90 47.47 -33.07 47.46
CA PHE A 90 46.64 -33.94 46.60
C PHE A 90 45.47 -33.18 45.93
N TYR A 91 44.66 -32.43 46.72
CA TYR A 91 43.53 -31.70 46.20
C TYR A 91 43.92 -30.52 45.31
N VAL A 92 45.04 -29.81 45.64
CA VAL A 92 45.52 -28.75 44.74
C VAL A 92 45.91 -29.32 43.38
N VAL A 93 46.62 -30.44 43.33
CA VAL A 93 47.01 -31.10 42.07
C VAL A 93 45.79 -31.63 41.35
N LEU A 94 44.81 -32.19 42.06
CA LEU A 94 43.57 -32.67 41.47
C LEU A 94 42.77 -31.53 40.80
N VAL A 95 42.64 -30.37 41.49
CA VAL A 95 41.96 -29.20 40.96
C VAL A 95 42.67 -28.64 39.71
N VAL A 96 44.00 -28.58 39.73
CA VAL A 96 44.78 -28.12 38.58
C VAL A 96 44.62 -29.05 37.39
N LEU A 97 44.69 -30.38 37.59
CA LEU A 97 44.46 -31.34 36.51
C LEU A 97 43.03 -31.32 35.97
N ALA A 98 42.04 -31.21 36.85
CA ALA A 98 40.64 -31.12 36.46
C ALA A 98 40.38 -29.83 35.66
N SER A 99 40.94 -28.69 36.09
CA SER A 99 40.77 -27.41 35.37
C SER A 99 41.46 -27.42 34.00
N THR A 100 42.64 -28.01 33.87
CA THR A 100 43.33 -28.14 32.58
C THR A 100 42.60 -29.07 31.63
N LEU A 101 42.02 -30.18 32.12
CA LEU A 101 41.21 -31.08 31.34
C LEU A 101 39.95 -30.41 30.86
N LEU A 102 39.27 -29.67 31.74
CA LEU A 102 38.05 -28.91 31.40
C LEU A 102 38.35 -27.82 30.33
N ALA A 103 39.45 -27.11 30.48
CA ALA A 103 39.88 -26.12 29.50
C ALA A 103 40.17 -26.76 28.12
N ALA A 104 40.82 -27.91 28.11
CA ALA A 104 41.12 -28.68 26.89
C ALA A 104 39.81 -29.16 26.20
N VAL A 105 38.85 -29.65 26.99
CA VAL A 105 37.55 -30.08 26.48
C VAL A 105 36.76 -28.88 25.89
N ILE A 106 36.74 -27.76 26.59
CA ILE A 106 36.12 -26.52 26.10
C ILE A 106 36.78 -26.06 24.79
N ALA A 107 38.12 -26.05 24.75
CA ALA A 107 38.86 -25.69 23.54
C ALA A 107 38.54 -26.63 22.38
N ALA A 108 38.48 -27.96 22.64
CA ALA A 108 38.10 -28.94 21.63
C ALA A 108 36.66 -28.73 21.12
N ILE A 109 35.70 -28.46 22.02
CA ILE A 109 34.32 -28.15 21.64
C ILE A 109 34.26 -26.87 20.80
N VAL A 110 35.00 -25.83 21.16
CA VAL A 110 35.08 -24.59 20.40
C VAL A 110 35.67 -24.85 19.00
N VAL A 111 36.75 -25.61 18.90
CA VAL A 111 37.39 -25.98 17.62
C VAL A 111 36.44 -26.81 16.76
N VAL A 112 35.80 -27.81 17.33
CA VAL A 112 34.82 -28.66 16.59
C VAL A 112 33.59 -27.87 16.17
N ARG A 113 33.09 -26.97 17.02
CA ARG A 113 32.00 -26.06 16.64
C ARG A 113 32.42 -25.08 15.56
N SER A 114 33.62 -24.47 15.65
CA SER A 114 34.09 -23.56 14.60
C SER A 114 34.39 -24.30 13.30
N ALA A 115 34.88 -25.52 13.33
CA ALA A 115 35.07 -26.36 12.12
C ALA A 115 33.75 -26.83 11.49
N ARG A 116 32.74 -27.19 12.30
CA ARG A 116 31.37 -27.53 11.78
C ARG A 116 30.62 -26.31 11.26
N VAL A 117 30.79 -25.15 11.88
CA VAL A 117 30.27 -23.87 11.43
C VAL A 117 30.99 -23.44 10.13
N GLY A 118 32.28 -23.75 9.94
CA GLY A 118 33.01 -23.41 8.71
C GLY A 118 32.47 -24.06 7.45
N HIS A 119 32.00 -25.31 7.49
CA HIS A 119 31.45 -25.98 6.32
C HIS A 119 30.01 -25.62 5.98
N GLY A 120 29.24 -25.06 6.92
CA GLY A 120 27.93 -24.43 6.69
C GLY A 120 28.05 -22.97 6.33
N LEU A 121 29.04 -22.28 6.92
CA LEU A 121 29.28 -20.84 6.73
C LEU A 121 29.86 -20.49 5.36
N ASP A 122 30.57 -21.38 4.68
CA ASP A 122 31.04 -21.09 3.32
C ASP A 122 29.87 -21.04 2.33
N ARG A 123 28.88 -21.90 2.46
CA ARG A 123 27.65 -21.83 1.65
C ARG A 123 26.79 -20.62 1.99
N ASP A 124 26.70 -20.25 3.26
CA ASP A 124 25.95 -19.06 3.70
C ASP A 124 26.76 -17.76 3.51
N ARG A 125 28.10 -17.79 3.55
CA ARG A 125 28.97 -16.66 3.21
C ARG A 125 29.01 -16.41 1.71
N GLU A 126 29.08 -17.42 0.87
CA GLU A 126 28.99 -17.26 -0.60
C GLU A 126 27.63 -16.70 -1.00
N ARG A 127 26.52 -17.16 -0.35
CA ARG A 127 25.19 -16.56 -0.51
C ARG A 127 25.07 -15.19 0.16
N ALA A 128 25.71 -14.98 1.30
CA ALA A 128 25.72 -13.69 2.00
C ALA A 128 26.52 -12.61 1.26
N SER A 129 27.52 -12.98 0.45
CA SER A 129 28.27 -12.03 -0.38
C SER A 129 27.45 -11.46 -1.55
N SER A 130 26.31 -12.09 -1.91
CA SER A 130 25.39 -11.62 -2.96
C SER A 130 24.33 -10.65 -2.43
N TRP A 131 24.10 -10.58 -1.11
CA TRP A 131 23.12 -9.70 -0.50
C TRP A 131 23.77 -8.45 0.08
N ALA A 132 23.10 -7.30 -0.11
CA ALA A 132 23.57 -6.02 0.39
C ALA A 132 23.77 -6.04 1.92
N THR A 133 24.89 -5.49 2.35
CA THR A 133 25.22 -5.24 3.76
C THR A 133 24.93 -3.78 4.12
N ARG A 134 24.79 -3.46 5.42
CA ARG A 134 24.62 -2.09 5.90
C ARG A 134 25.66 -1.11 5.33
N ARG A 135 26.88 -1.55 5.10
CA ARG A 135 27.99 -0.71 4.60
C ARG A 135 27.83 -0.36 3.11
N GLN A 136 27.13 -1.18 2.35
CA GLN A 136 26.90 -0.97 0.91
C GLN A 136 25.71 -0.08 0.62
N VAL A 137 24.75 0.02 1.57
CA VAL A 137 23.51 0.80 1.42
C VAL A 137 23.28 1.78 2.58
N PRO A 138 24.28 2.60 2.96
CA PRO A 138 24.17 3.49 4.11
C PRO A 138 23.07 4.54 3.95
N HIS A 139 22.78 4.97 2.72
CA HIS A 139 21.76 5.95 2.38
C HIS A 139 20.31 5.45 2.57
N LEU A 140 20.11 4.12 2.59
CA LEU A 140 18.81 3.50 2.86
C LEU A 140 18.61 3.19 4.34
N VAL A 141 19.67 3.16 5.15
CA VAL A 141 19.60 2.82 6.56
C VAL A 141 19.15 4.04 7.37
N VAL A 142 18.12 3.84 8.18
CA VAL A 142 17.59 4.87 9.08
C VAL A 142 17.44 4.30 10.48
N ASP A 143 17.62 5.14 11.52
CA ASP A 143 17.45 4.71 12.91
C ASP A 143 15.97 4.67 13.31
N ARG A 144 15.17 5.54 12.74
CA ARG A 144 13.71 5.67 12.94
C ARG A 144 13.02 6.01 11.62
N PRO A 145 11.70 5.79 11.51
CA PRO A 145 10.95 6.30 10.35
C PRO A 145 11.16 7.81 10.20
N GLU A 146 11.43 8.24 8.97
CA GLU A 146 11.67 9.63 8.60
C GLU A 146 10.55 10.12 7.67
N THR A 147 10.21 11.40 7.78
CA THR A 147 9.21 12.06 6.93
C THR A 147 9.57 11.90 5.45
N GLY A 148 8.58 11.59 4.62
CA GLY A 148 8.76 11.45 3.17
C GLY A 148 9.52 10.18 2.73
N ARG A 149 9.85 9.25 3.64
CA ARG A 149 10.56 8.01 3.34
C ARG A 149 9.73 6.78 3.65
N ILE A 150 9.47 5.96 2.65
CA ILE A 150 8.71 4.70 2.82
C ILE A 150 9.63 3.64 3.41
N VAL A 151 9.25 3.07 4.55
CA VAL A 151 9.98 1.98 5.21
C VAL A 151 9.79 0.68 4.40
N LEU A 152 10.89 0.08 3.96
CA LEU A 152 10.93 -1.16 3.18
C LEU A 152 11.07 -2.41 4.05
N GLY A 153 11.63 -2.27 5.26
CA GLY A 153 11.85 -3.36 6.21
C GLY A 153 13.05 -3.14 7.10
N ARG A 154 13.66 -4.23 7.60
CA ARG A 154 14.88 -4.24 8.43
C ARG A 154 15.93 -5.15 7.83
N LEU A 155 17.21 -4.83 7.98
CA LEU A 155 18.32 -5.74 7.67
C LEU A 155 18.41 -6.83 8.76
N GLY A 156 17.64 -7.92 8.56
CA GLY A 156 17.42 -8.95 9.57
C GLY A 156 16.38 -8.56 10.64
N ARG A 157 15.98 -9.51 11.49
CA ARG A 157 14.85 -9.32 12.44
C ARG A 157 15.08 -8.20 13.46
N ARG A 158 16.32 -7.98 13.90
CA ARG A 158 16.71 -6.98 14.91
C ARG A 158 17.65 -5.91 14.36
N GLY A 159 17.89 -5.94 13.05
CA GLY A 159 18.79 -4.98 12.39
C GLY A 159 18.16 -3.60 12.20
N PRO A 160 18.94 -2.65 11.64
CA PRO A 160 18.47 -1.31 11.39
C PRO A 160 17.30 -1.29 10.38
N LEU A 161 16.50 -0.24 10.44
CA LEU A 161 15.46 0.02 9.45
C LEU A 161 16.09 0.37 8.11
N VAL A 162 15.41 -0.02 7.05
CA VAL A 162 15.72 0.34 5.66
C VAL A 162 14.50 1.05 5.10
N ALA A 163 14.70 2.26 4.59
CA ALA A 163 13.66 3.07 3.97
C ALA A 163 14.12 3.53 2.58
N ALA A 164 13.20 3.65 1.64
CA ALA A 164 13.48 4.31 0.38
C ALA A 164 13.91 5.75 0.63
N GLU A 165 14.74 6.31 -0.24
CA GLU A 165 15.03 7.74 -0.20
C GLU A 165 13.75 8.55 -0.40
N ALA A 166 13.73 9.78 0.08
CA ALA A 166 12.57 10.65 -0.07
C ALA A 166 12.17 10.81 -1.54
N ARG A 167 10.88 10.83 -1.81
CA ARG A 167 10.28 11.02 -3.13
C ARG A 167 10.58 9.89 -4.14
N ARG A 168 11.12 8.74 -3.71
CA ARG A 168 11.37 7.59 -4.59
C ARG A 168 10.17 6.65 -4.62
N SER A 169 9.71 6.33 -5.82
CA SER A 169 8.59 5.41 -6.03
C SER A 169 8.94 3.98 -5.66
N VAL A 170 7.99 3.29 -5.05
CA VAL A 170 8.10 1.91 -4.56
C VAL A 170 7.08 1.03 -5.28
N LEU A 171 7.53 -0.07 -5.85
CA LEU A 171 6.69 -1.13 -6.41
C LEU A 171 6.76 -2.33 -5.49
N VAL A 172 5.61 -2.84 -5.07
CA VAL A 172 5.50 -4.04 -4.22
C VAL A 172 4.80 -5.14 -5.01
N VAL A 173 5.47 -6.26 -5.20
CA VAL A 173 4.91 -7.48 -5.80
C VAL A 173 4.67 -8.49 -4.69
N ALA A 174 3.41 -8.83 -4.47
CA ALA A 174 3.01 -9.67 -3.36
C ALA A 174 1.76 -10.48 -3.71
N PRO A 175 1.80 -11.81 -3.73
CA PRO A 175 0.62 -12.64 -3.95
C PRO A 175 -0.42 -12.42 -2.84
N THR A 176 -1.60 -13.01 -3.02
CA THR A 176 -2.64 -13.00 -1.99
C THR A 176 -2.12 -13.63 -0.70
N GLN A 177 -2.49 -13.04 0.45
CA GLN A 177 -2.07 -13.48 1.79
C GLN A 177 -0.56 -13.38 2.11
N ALA A 178 0.26 -12.80 1.25
CA ALA A 178 1.68 -12.55 1.54
C ALA A 178 1.93 -11.45 2.58
N GLY A 179 0.88 -10.77 3.04
CA GLY A 179 0.96 -9.72 4.03
C GLY A 179 1.21 -8.32 3.45
N LYS A 180 0.91 -8.08 2.17
CA LYS A 180 1.05 -6.77 1.52
C LYS A 180 0.39 -5.64 2.32
N THR A 181 -0.88 -5.81 2.69
CA THR A 181 -1.64 -4.81 3.44
C THR A 181 -1.10 -4.63 4.86
N SER A 182 -0.85 -5.73 5.60
CA SER A 182 -0.42 -5.67 7.00
C SER A 182 1.04 -5.23 7.19
N ARG A 183 1.93 -5.41 6.19
CA ARG A 183 3.37 -5.15 6.28
C ARG A 183 3.84 -3.91 5.53
N PHE A 184 3.10 -3.47 4.51
CA PHE A 184 3.45 -2.31 3.69
C PHE A 184 2.38 -1.23 3.71
N VAL A 185 1.13 -1.55 3.37
CA VAL A 185 0.09 -0.52 3.19
C VAL A 185 -0.27 0.14 4.54
N VAL A 186 -0.72 -0.64 5.52
CA VAL A 186 -1.08 -0.09 6.85
C VAL A 186 0.10 0.61 7.52
N PRO A 187 1.32 0.02 7.62
CA PRO A 187 2.47 0.73 8.14
C PRO A 187 2.85 1.98 7.36
N GLY A 188 2.73 1.97 6.04
CA GLY A 188 3.00 3.12 5.18
C GLY A 188 2.05 4.29 5.45
N VAL A 189 0.74 4.00 5.53
CA VAL A 189 -0.31 4.98 5.83
C VAL A 189 -0.15 5.57 7.24
N LEU A 190 0.13 4.72 8.26
CA LEU A 190 0.30 5.17 9.64
C LEU A 190 1.55 6.04 9.85
N ARG A 191 2.60 5.84 9.06
CA ARG A 191 3.88 6.57 9.19
C ARG A 191 3.98 7.82 8.33
N TRP A 192 3.08 7.98 7.35
CA TRP A 192 3.16 9.10 6.43
C TRP A 192 2.68 10.41 7.06
N ASP A 193 3.43 11.49 6.90
CA ASP A 193 3.15 12.79 7.54
C ASP A 193 2.58 13.86 6.57
N GLY A 194 2.58 13.59 5.27
CA GLY A 194 2.10 14.51 4.23
C GLY A 194 0.70 14.18 3.70
N PRO A 195 0.29 14.89 2.62
CA PRO A 195 -0.92 14.57 1.89
C PRO A 195 -0.87 13.14 1.38
N LEU A 196 -2.03 12.46 1.42
CA LEU A 196 -2.09 11.03 1.19
C LEU A 196 -3.35 10.62 0.45
N VAL A 197 -3.19 9.86 -0.62
CA VAL A 197 -4.28 9.14 -1.30
C VAL A 197 -4.07 7.64 -1.09
N VAL A 198 -5.08 6.96 -0.60
CA VAL A 198 -5.06 5.50 -0.37
C VAL A 198 -6.18 4.85 -1.15
N THR A 199 -5.84 3.89 -2.02
CA THR A 199 -6.84 3.04 -2.65
C THR A 199 -6.95 1.71 -1.92
N SER A 200 -8.14 1.19 -1.70
CA SER A 200 -8.33 -0.14 -1.10
C SER A 200 -9.62 -0.81 -1.55
N VAL A 201 -9.53 -2.11 -1.83
CA VAL A 201 -10.69 -2.95 -2.17
C VAL A 201 -11.54 -3.27 -0.94
N LYS A 202 -10.91 -3.28 0.22
CA LYS A 202 -11.52 -3.63 1.50
C LYS A 202 -11.49 -2.43 2.45
N SER A 203 -12.40 -2.40 3.39
CA SER A 203 -12.44 -1.38 4.44
C SER A 203 -11.42 -1.61 5.58
N ASP A 204 -10.57 -2.67 5.50
CA ASP A 204 -9.60 -2.99 6.54
C ASP A 204 -8.52 -1.91 6.70
N VAL A 205 -7.92 -1.44 5.60
CA VAL A 205 -6.94 -0.33 5.65
C VAL A 205 -7.58 0.90 6.27
N LEU A 206 -8.77 1.28 5.79
CA LEU A 206 -9.52 2.43 6.31
C LEU A 206 -9.76 2.29 7.82
N ARG A 207 -10.33 1.16 8.28
CA ARG A 207 -10.63 0.95 9.70
C ARG A 207 -9.41 0.99 10.61
N LEU A 208 -8.28 0.45 10.14
CA LEU A 208 -7.05 0.38 10.94
C LEU A 208 -6.31 1.72 11.00
N THR A 209 -6.54 2.63 10.06
CA THR A 209 -5.72 3.84 9.93
C THR A 209 -6.51 5.15 10.05
N TYR A 210 -7.84 5.11 9.93
CA TYR A 210 -8.71 6.28 9.90
C TYR A 210 -8.50 7.23 11.09
N ALA A 211 -8.59 6.72 12.31
CA ALA A 211 -8.54 7.55 13.49
C ALA A 211 -7.16 8.16 13.73
N GLU A 212 -6.07 7.44 13.41
CA GLU A 212 -4.72 8.03 13.46
C GLU A 212 -4.55 9.11 12.38
N ARG A 213 -5.08 8.89 11.17
CA ARG A 213 -5.05 9.91 10.12
C ARG A 213 -5.89 11.14 10.48
N GLN A 214 -7.02 10.93 11.14
CA GLN A 214 -7.88 12.01 11.62
C GLN A 214 -7.20 12.89 12.69
N ARG A 215 -6.28 12.34 13.49
CA ARG A 215 -5.46 13.14 14.42
C ARG A 215 -4.44 14.03 13.70
N ARG A 216 -4.00 13.63 12.50
CA ARG A 216 -3.00 14.38 11.71
C ARG A 216 -3.60 15.44 10.82
N GLY A 217 -4.86 15.28 10.43
CA GLY A 217 -5.54 16.20 9.55
C GLY A 217 -6.91 15.70 9.16
N ARG A 218 -7.55 16.40 8.25
CA ARG A 218 -8.85 16.03 7.73
C ARG A 218 -8.74 14.73 6.92
N VAL A 219 -9.74 13.87 7.08
CA VAL A 219 -9.84 12.60 6.36
C VAL A 219 -11.10 12.59 5.52
N HIS A 220 -10.94 12.34 4.24
CA HIS A 220 -12.01 12.13 3.28
C HIS A 220 -12.13 10.63 2.97
N VAL A 221 -13.35 10.11 3.01
CA VAL A 221 -13.65 8.74 2.59
C VAL A 221 -14.56 8.84 1.37
N PHE A 222 -14.04 8.49 0.21
CA PHE A 222 -14.82 8.45 -1.02
C PHE A 222 -15.25 7.02 -1.31
N ASP A 223 -16.49 6.71 -0.90
CA ASP A 223 -17.14 5.41 -1.06
C ASP A 223 -18.48 5.59 -1.80
N PRO A 224 -18.48 5.60 -3.14
CA PRO A 224 -19.71 5.73 -3.93
C PRO A 224 -20.67 4.54 -3.77
N THR A 225 -20.32 3.51 -3.01
CA THR A 225 -21.18 2.34 -2.76
C THR A 225 -21.87 2.41 -1.40
N GLY A 226 -21.37 3.23 -0.48
CA GLY A 226 -21.88 3.35 0.90
C GLY A 226 -21.67 2.12 1.77
N GLN A 227 -20.74 1.22 1.40
CA GLN A 227 -20.56 -0.08 2.09
C GLN A 227 -19.52 -0.04 3.21
N THR A 228 -18.73 1.03 3.31
CA THR A 228 -17.67 1.12 4.34
C THR A 228 -18.21 1.37 5.74
N GLY A 229 -19.43 1.89 5.88
CA GLY A 229 -20.00 2.34 7.15
C GLY A 229 -19.48 3.73 7.60
N TYR A 230 -18.60 4.36 6.86
CA TYR A 230 -18.14 5.72 7.09
C TYR A 230 -18.96 6.72 6.25
N PRO A 231 -19.19 7.96 6.75
CA PRO A 231 -19.80 9.00 5.94
C PRO A 231 -18.99 9.25 4.67
N THR A 232 -19.63 9.12 3.51
CA THR A 232 -18.93 9.35 2.23
C THR A 232 -18.72 10.84 2.01
N SER A 233 -17.49 11.23 1.60
CA SER A 233 -17.18 12.54 1.08
C SER A 233 -17.67 12.64 -0.36
N LYS A 234 -17.93 13.86 -0.83
CA LYS A 234 -18.44 14.12 -2.18
C LYS A 234 -17.35 14.72 -3.07
N TRP A 235 -17.33 14.33 -4.30
CA TRP A 235 -16.49 14.96 -5.31
C TRP A 235 -17.14 14.83 -6.69
N SER A 236 -17.12 15.92 -7.45
CA SER A 236 -17.58 15.94 -8.84
C SER A 236 -16.44 16.29 -9.78
N PRO A 237 -16.29 15.59 -10.92
CA PRO A 237 -15.33 16.01 -11.93
C PRO A 237 -15.56 17.43 -12.43
N LEU A 238 -16.80 17.95 -12.34
CA LEU A 238 -17.14 19.30 -12.71
C LEU A 238 -16.44 20.38 -11.87
N LEU A 239 -16.05 20.07 -10.63
CA LEU A 239 -15.27 20.98 -9.80
C LEU A 239 -13.89 21.32 -10.41
N THR A 240 -13.39 20.48 -11.30
CA THR A 240 -12.12 20.67 -12.00
C THR A 240 -12.29 21.42 -13.32
N CYS A 241 -13.52 21.48 -13.87
CA CYS A 241 -13.84 22.13 -15.14
C CYS A 241 -13.99 23.65 -14.98
N THR A 242 -12.93 24.35 -14.54
CA THR A 242 -12.93 25.79 -14.32
C THR A 242 -12.93 26.61 -15.61
N ASP A 243 -12.40 26.03 -16.67
CA ASP A 243 -12.32 26.56 -18.02
C ASP A 243 -12.43 25.42 -19.02
N TYR A 244 -12.52 25.75 -20.31
CA TYR A 244 -12.69 24.72 -21.34
C TYR A 244 -11.49 23.76 -21.46
N PRO A 245 -10.21 24.20 -21.43
CA PRO A 245 -9.08 23.30 -21.40
C PRO A 245 -9.09 22.33 -20.20
N ALA A 246 -9.52 22.76 -19.04
CA ALA A 246 -9.67 21.88 -17.88
C ALA A 246 -10.80 20.84 -18.10
N ALA A 247 -11.89 21.24 -18.73
CA ALA A 247 -12.96 20.30 -19.09
C ALA A 247 -12.53 19.26 -20.14
N GLU A 248 -11.72 19.65 -21.14
CA GLU A 248 -11.09 18.73 -22.09
C GLU A 248 -10.21 17.70 -21.36
N GLN A 249 -9.42 18.16 -20.40
CA GLN A 249 -8.57 17.29 -19.59
C GLN A 249 -9.40 16.29 -18.78
N VAL A 250 -10.49 16.74 -18.13
CA VAL A 250 -11.40 15.87 -17.37
C VAL A 250 -12.10 14.87 -18.28
N ALA A 251 -12.57 15.31 -19.46
CA ALA A 251 -13.15 14.42 -20.46
C ALA A 251 -12.16 13.33 -20.88
N SER A 252 -10.88 13.69 -21.11
CA SER A 252 -9.82 12.74 -21.44
C SER A 252 -9.64 11.70 -20.32
N TRP A 253 -9.55 12.12 -19.05
CA TRP A 253 -9.41 11.21 -17.92
C TRP A 253 -10.57 10.22 -17.80
N LEU A 254 -11.81 10.69 -17.95
CA LEU A 254 -13.00 9.83 -17.88
C LEU A 254 -13.01 8.80 -19.00
N VAL A 255 -12.66 9.22 -20.21
CA VAL A 255 -12.59 8.37 -21.40
C VAL A 255 -11.49 7.33 -21.27
N GLU A 256 -10.29 7.77 -20.90
CA GLU A 256 -9.13 6.88 -20.71
C GLU A 256 -9.37 5.81 -19.66
N ALA A 257 -10.04 6.18 -18.57
CA ALA A 257 -10.34 5.27 -17.48
C ALA A 257 -11.46 4.26 -17.84
N ALA A 258 -12.40 4.65 -18.70
CA ALA A 258 -13.45 3.76 -19.19
C ALA A 258 -12.97 2.83 -20.30
N GLY A 259 -11.91 3.24 -21.03
CA GLY A 259 -11.37 2.48 -22.16
C GLY A 259 -10.63 1.21 -21.72
N ASP A 260 -10.59 0.21 -22.63
CA ASP A 260 -9.74 -0.96 -22.44
C ASP A 260 -8.32 -0.65 -22.98
N ALA A 261 -7.32 -0.70 -22.11
CA ALA A 261 -5.92 -0.52 -22.49
C ALA A 261 -5.43 -1.51 -23.57
N ARG A 262 -6.15 -2.62 -23.76
CA ARG A 262 -5.92 -3.64 -24.80
C ARG A 262 -6.60 -3.34 -26.12
N ALA A 263 -7.50 -2.36 -26.14
CA ALA A 263 -8.24 -2.01 -27.33
C ALA A 263 -7.30 -1.46 -28.41
N GLY A 264 -7.50 -1.90 -29.65
CA GLY A 264 -6.70 -1.47 -30.77
C GLY A 264 -6.96 -0.01 -31.19
N ASP A 265 -6.28 0.44 -32.24
CA ASP A 265 -6.31 1.84 -32.72
C ASP A 265 -7.75 2.34 -33.03
N ASN A 266 -8.64 1.44 -33.42
CA ASN A 266 -10.05 1.78 -33.67
C ASN A 266 -10.80 2.22 -32.40
N ALA A 267 -10.54 1.58 -31.25
CA ALA A 267 -11.16 2.00 -30.00
C ALA A 267 -10.64 3.36 -29.52
N ARG A 268 -9.34 3.63 -29.69
CA ARG A 268 -8.76 4.96 -29.39
C ARG A 268 -9.37 6.07 -30.23
N PHE A 269 -9.71 5.78 -31.48
CA PHE A 269 -10.40 6.74 -32.32
C PHE A 269 -11.77 7.13 -31.70
N TRP A 270 -12.57 6.16 -31.27
CA TRP A 270 -13.87 6.42 -30.63
C TRP A 270 -13.72 7.06 -29.25
N GLU A 271 -12.70 6.68 -28.48
CA GLU A 271 -12.33 7.32 -27.23
C GLU A 271 -12.07 8.81 -27.42
N ASN A 272 -11.26 9.19 -28.42
CA ASN A 272 -10.98 10.60 -28.73
C ASN A 272 -12.22 11.37 -29.15
N LEU A 273 -13.13 10.75 -29.90
CA LEU A 273 -14.39 11.39 -30.28
C LEU A 273 -15.33 11.54 -29.07
N GLY A 274 -15.37 10.55 -28.18
CA GLY A 274 -16.13 10.63 -26.93
C GLY A 274 -15.64 11.77 -26.02
N SER A 275 -14.33 11.98 -25.95
CA SER A 275 -13.74 13.12 -25.21
C SER A 275 -14.19 14.47 -25.82
N LYS A 276 -14.18 14.60 -27.16
CA LYS A 276 -14.63 15.82 -27.85
C LYS A 276 -16.10 16.13 -27.64
N LEU A 277 -16.97 15.12 -27.45
CA LEU A 277 -18.38 15.33 -27.09
C LEU A 277 -18.51 15.71 -25.62
N LEU A 278 -17.81 15.00 -24.72
CA LEU A 278 -17.95 15.20 -23.27
C LEU A 278 -17.39 16.55 -22.79
N ALA A 279 -16.29 17.04 -23.38
CA ALA A 279 -15.63 18.25 -22.93
C ALA A 279 -16.56 19.49 -22.92
N PRO A 280 -17.25 19.86 -24.03
CA PRO A 280 -18.15 21.00 -24.02
C PRO A 280 -19.37 20.78 -23.11
N LEU A 281 -19.85 19.54 -22.95
CA LEU A 281 -20.95 19.22 -22.03
C LEU A 281 -20.56 19.38 -20.58
N LEU A 282 -19.37 18.91 -20.20
CA LEU A 282 -18.81 19.07 -18.85
C LEU A 282 -18.56 20.54 -18.53
N PHE A 283 -18.02 21.28 -19.49
CA PHE A 283 -17.79 22.72 -19.36
C PHE A 283 -19.10 23.48 -19.15
N ALA A 284 -20.07 23.27 -20.04
CA ALA A 284 -21.37 23.92 -19.94
C ALA A 284 -22.07 23.62 -18.60
N ALA A 285 -22.09 22.34 -18.20
CA ALA A 285 -22.69 21.96 -16.92
C ALA A 285 -21.95 22.57 -15.71
N ALA A 286 -20.62 22.62 -15.73
CA ALA A 286 -19.84 23.21 -14.66
C ALA A 286 -20.11 24.71 -14.52
N GLN A 287 -20.15 25.44 -15.62
CA GLN A 287 -20.39 26.88 -15.62
C GLN A 287 -21.84 27.24 -15.25
N ALA A 288 -22.79 26.38 -15.58
CA ALA A 288 -24.20 26.53 -15.18
C ALA A 288 -24.47 26.13 -13.72
N GLY A 289 -23.45 25.64 -12.98
CA GLY A 289 -23.66 25.13 -11.63
C GLY A 289 -24.41 23.80 -11.57
N GLY A 290 -24.48 23.09 -12.72
CA GLY A 290 -25.13 21.80 -12.84
C GLY A 290 -24.28 20.65 -12.30
N GLY A 291 -24.89 19.46 -12.23
CA GLY A 291 -24.22 18.22 -11.81
C GLY A 291 -23.90 17.29 -12.99
N VAL A 292 -23.14 16.22 -12.71
CA VAL A 292 -22.87 15.16 -13.72
C VAL A 292 -24.17 14.51 -14.22
N ARG A 293 -25.22 14.53 -13.40
CA ARG A 293 -26.56 14.10 -13.78
C ARG A 293 -27.10 14.89 -14.98
N GLN A 294 -26.86 16.20 -15.05
CA GLN A 294 -27.28 17.03 -16.16
C GLN A 294 -26.55 16.63 -17.45
N VAL A 295 -25.23 16.44 -17.36
CA VAL A 295 -24.42 15.94 -18.49
C VAL A 295 -24.97 14.59 -19.01
N ALA A 296 -25.23 13.65 -18.11
CA ALA A 296 -25.81 12.36 -18.48
C ALA A 296 -27.18 12.53 -19.15
N SER A 297 -28.03 13.41 -18.61
CA SER A 297 -29.34 13.70 -19.19
C SER A 297 -29.26 14.31 -20.59
N TRP A 298 -28.29 15.23 -20.82
CA TRP A 298 -28.05 15.78 -22.15
C TRP A 298 -27.60 14.72 -23.16
N VAL A 299 -26.69 13.83 -22.71
CA VAL A 299 -26.24 12.72 -23.57
C VAL A 299 -27.40 11.76 -23.88
N ASP A 300 -28.14 11.32 -22.85
CA ASP A 300 -29.26 10.36 -23.03
C ASP A 300 -30.37 10.91 -23.94
N ARG A 301 -30.68 12.20 -23.83
CA ARG A 301 -31.70 12.87 -24.63
C ARG A 301 -31.19 13.46 -25.94
N ARG A 302 -29.87 13.41 -26.16
CA ARG A 302 -29.21 14.08 -27.30
C ARG A 302 -29.56 15.55 -27.36
N GLU A 303 -29.55 16.22 -26.22
CA GLU A 303 -29.93 17.61 -26.07
C GLU A 303 -28.94 18.51 -26.80
N THR A 304 -29.40 19.25 -27.81
CA THR A 304 -28.53 20.13 -28.59
C THR A 304 -28.86 21.61 -28.36
N LYS A 305 -30.16 21.93 -28.24
CA LYS A 305 -30.60 23.33 -28.15
C LYS A 305 -30.09 24.01 -26.86
N GLU A 306 -30.42 23.41 -25.71
CA GLU A 306 -30.03 23.94 -24.40
C GLU A 306 -28.52 24.10 -24.29
N VAL A 307 -27.74 23.08 -24.74
CA VAL A 307 -26.29 23.10 -24.72
C VAL A 307 -25.72 24.19 -25.62
N THR A 308 -26.26 24.35 -26.83
CA THR A 308 -25.84 25.39 -27.78
C THR A 308 -26.10 26.79 -27.23
N GLU A 309 -27.31 27.02 -26.71
CA GLU A 309 -27.65 28.31 -26.08
C GLU A 309 -26.74 28.63 -24.91
N LEU A 310 -26.46 27.66 -24.05
CA LEU A 310 -25.59 27.83 -22.89
C LEU A 310 -24.13 28.10 -23.27
N LEU A 311 -23.57 27.32 -24.22
CA LEU A 311 -22.22 27.55 -24.72
C LEU A 311 -22.09 28.87 -25.43
N GLY A 312 -23.10 29.26 -26.23
CA GLY A 312 -23.21 30.57 -26.88
C GLY A 312 -23.20 31.72 -25.86
N TYR A 313 -23.91 31.52 -24.76
CA TYR A 313 -23.93 32.48 -23.65
C TYR A 313 -22.57 32.61 -22.95
N LEU A 314 -21.86 31.48 -22.74
CA LEU A 314 -20.51 31.47 -22.13
C LEU A 314 -19.47 32.12 -23.05
N ALA A 315 -19.77 32.27 -24.33
CA ALA A 315 -18.94 32.92 -25.35
C ALA A 315 -17.50 32.35 -25.46
N ASP A 316 -17.32 31.06 -25.10
CA ASP A 316 -16.07 30.33 -25.28
C ASP A 316 -16.04 29.75 -26.68
N VAL A 317 -15.17 30.29 -27.53
CA VAL A 317 -15.11 29.95 -28.97
C VAL A 317 -14.68 28.52 -29.18
N ASP A 318 -13.69 28.05 -28.41
CA ASP A 318 -13.14 26.70 -28.55
C ASP A 318 -14.18 25.63 -28.16
N ALA A 319 -14.93 25.91 -27.07
CA ALA A 319 -16.02 25.03 -26.65
C ALA A 319 -17.16 24.97 -27.66
N LEU A 320 -17.54 26.14 -28.24
CA LEU A 320 -18.56 26.22 -29.29
C LEU A 320 -18.14 25.48 -30.55
N ASP A 321 -16.92 25.70 -31.02
CA ASP A 321 -16.40 25.07 -32.22
C ASP A 321 -16.32 23.53 -32.06
N ALA A 322 -15.88 23.05 -30.91
CA ALA A 322 -15.85 21.61 -30.61
C ALA A 322 -17.25 21.00 -30.56
N TRP A 323 -18.23 21.74 -30.01
CA TRP A 323 -19.62 21.33 -29.96
C TRP A 323 -20.24 21.32 -31.37
N ALA A 324 -20.07 22.37 -32.15
CA ALA A 324 -20.56 22.48 -33.52
C ALA A 324 -19.99 21.37 -34.43
N ALA A 325 -18.67 21.13 -34.32
CA ALA A 325 -17.99 20.05 -35.02
C ALA A 325 -18.56 18.66 -34.66
N THR A 326 -19.04 18.47 -33.44
CA THR A 326 -19.67 17.23 -33.02
C THR A 326 -21.08 17.10 -33.55
N CYS A 327 -21.85 18.19 -33.52
CA CYS A 327 -23.21 18.24 -34.05
C CYS A 327 -23.24 18.07 -35.59
N ALA A 328 -22.25 18.59 -36.29
CA ALA A 328 -22.12 18.51 -37.76
C ALA A 328 -21.70 17.13 -38.28
N ARG A 329 -21.42 16.15 -37.42
CA ARG A 329 -21.05 14.79 -37.84
C ARG A 329 -22.23 14.06 -38.48
N GLU A 330 -21.90 13.16 -39.41
CA GLU A 330 -22.86 12.19 -39.94
C GLU A 330 -23.58 11.45 -38.79
N GLU A 331 -24.87 11.23 -38.92
CA GLU A 331 -25.75 10.65 -37.90
C GLU A 331 -25.19 9.35 -37.30
N ARG A 332 -24.72 8.45 -38.15
CA ARG A 332 -24.12 7.17 -37.75
C ARG A 332 -22.87 7.35 -36.87
N GLN A 333 -21.99 8.30 -37.23
CA GLN A 333 -20.82 8.62 -36.44
C GLN A 333 -21.19 9.28 -35.11
N ARG A 334 -22.14 10.23 -35.17
CA ARG A 334 -22.66 10.92 -33.99
C ARG A 334 -23.25 9.93 -33.00
N ASP A 335 -24.10 8.98 -33.48
CA ASP A 335 -24.66 7.93 -32.64
C ASP A 335 -23.60 7.08 -31.94
N SER A 336 -22.52 6.73 -32.61
CA SER A 336 -21.39 5.98 -32.03
C SER A 336 -20.66 6.80 -30.97
N VAL A 337 -20.52 8.11 -31.18
CA VAL A 337 -19.88 9.01 -30.21
C VAL A 337 -20.74 9.14 -28.94
N TYR A 338 -22.05 9.32 -29.09
CA TYR A 338 -23.00 9.34 -27.98
C TYR A 338 -23.01 8.02 -27.22
N ALA A 339 -23.03 6.87 -27.89
CA ALA A 339 -22.94 5.56 -27.24
C ALA A 339 -21.66 5.38 -26.43
N THR A 340 -20.54 5.93 -26.92
CA THR A 340 -19.27 5.96 -26.17
C THR A 340 -19.42 6.82 -24.93
N ALA A 341 -19.96 8.03 -25.04
CA ALA A 341 -20.19 8.91 -23.89
C ALA A 341 -21.14 8.30 -22.85
N GLU A 342 -22.26 7.67 -23.30
CA GLU A 342 -23.16 6.92 -22.41
C GLU A 342 -22.45 5.82 -21.64
N SER A 343 -21.56 5.07 -22.31
CA SER A 343 -20.78 4.02 -21.66
C SER A 343 -19.88 4.57 -20.55
N ILE A 344 -19.25 5.72 -20.77
CA ILE A 344 -18.38 6.40 -19.78
C ILE A 344 -19.22 6.90 -18.59
N LEU A 345 -20.36 7.53 -18.88
CA LEU A 345 -21.25 8.09 -17.87
C LEU A 345 -21.98 7.05 -17.02
N LYS A 346 -21.95 5.76 -17.41
CA LYS A 346 -22.47 4.65 -16.57
C LYS A 346 -21.82 4.58 -15.19
N ALA A 347 -20.61 5.09 -15.01
CA ALA A 347 -19.96 5.20 -13.71
C ALA A 347 -20.82 6.00 -12.71
N PHE A 348 -21.57 6.97 -13.19
CA PHE A 348 -22.42 7.89 -12.42
C PHE A 348 -23.89 7.46 -12.33
N ALA A 349 -24.29 6.38 -13.00
CA ALA A 349 -25.71 6.02 -13.15
C ALA A 349 -26.38 5.52 -11.87
N SER A 350 -25.64 4.92 -10.93
CA SER A 350 -26.23 4.40 -9.68
C SER A 350 -26.65 5.54 -8.73
N PRO A 351 -27.73 5.36 -7.96
CA PRO A 351 -28.16 6.38 -6.99
C PRO A 351 -27.06 6.77 -6.00
N SER A 352 -26.30 5.79 -5.52
CA SER A 352 -25.20 6.04 -4.59
C SER A 352 -24.02 6.78 -5.22
N ALA A 353 -23.64 6.45 -6.47
CA ALA A 353 -22.60 7.19 -7.19
C ALA A 353 -23.05 8.63 -7.48
N ARG A 354 -24.30 8.82 -7.87
CA ARG A 354 -24.87 10.18 -8.02
C ARG A 354 -24.83 10.96 -6.72
N ALA A 355 -25.26 10.37 -5.61
CA ALA A 355 -25.21 11.04 -4.31
C ALA A 355 -23.79 11.43 -3.88
N ALA A 356 -22.75 10.66 -4.30
CA ALA A 356 -21.35 10.96 -4.05
C ALA A 356 -20.78 12.03 -4.99
N THR A 357 -21.42 12.31 -6.13
CA THR A 357 -20.95 13.24 -7.15
C THR A 357 -21.83 14.50 -7.31
N ASP A 358 -23.07 14.46 -6.81
CA ASP A 358 -23.94 15.63 -6.76
C ASP A 358 -23.61 16.46 -5.50
N ILE A 359 -23.21 17.70 -5.70
CA ILE A 359 -22.78 18.61 -4.64
C ILE A 359 -23.85 19.66 -4.46
N VAL A 360 -24.35 19.78 -3.23
CA VAL A 360 -25.33 20.80 -2.83
C VAL A 360 -24.64 21.77 -1.90
N GLY A 361 -25.04 23.04 -1.89
CA GLY A 361 -24.40 24.10 -1.12
C GLY A 361 -24.10 23.78 0.35
N ALA A 362 -24.99 23.02 1.02
CA ALA A 362 -24.79 22.56 2.40
C ALA A 362 -23.59 21.58 2.57
N ASP A 363 -23.16 20.91 1.51
CA ASP A 363 -22.03 19.97 1.57
C ASP A 363 -20.70 20.71 1.70
N HIS A 364 -20.56 21.88 1.11
CA HIS A 364 -19.38 22.74 1.25
C HIS A 364 -19.22 23.21 2.71
N THR A 365 -20.31 23.65 3.33
CA THR A 365 -20.30 24.12 4.73
C THR A 365 -20.05 23.01 5.72
N ALA A 366 -20.53 21.80 5.43
CA ALA A 366 -20.28 20.62 6.26
C ALA A 366 -18.87 20.01 6.07
N GLY A 367 -18.05 20.57 5.16
CA GLY A 367 -16.71 20.05 4.86
C GLY A 367 -16.73 18.65 4.23
N ARG A 368 -17.82 18.28 3.58
CA ARG A 368 -17.98 16.97 2.94
C ARG A 368 -17.44 16.92 1.52
N VAL A 369 -17.22 18.07 0.90
CA VAL A 369 -16.66 18.15 -0.46
C VAL A 369 -15.15 18.01 -0.39
N ILE A 370 -14.61 17.16 -1.26
CA ILE A 370 -13.17 17.01 -1.44
C ILE A 370 -12.67 18.16 -2.30
N ASP A 371 -11.89 19.04 -1.71
CA ASP A 371 -11.12 20.06 -2.41
C ASP A 371 -9.70 19.53 -2.60
N VAL A 372 -9.34 19.20 -3.84
CA VAL A 372 -8.04 18.59 -4.17
C VAL A 372 -6.86 19.54 -3.93
N ARG A 373 -7.05 20.86 -4.07
CA ARG A 373 -6.00 21.84 -3.81
C ARG A 373 -5.74 21.96 -2.30
N ARG A 374 -6.81 21.99 -1.53
CA ARG A 374 -6.74 22.02 -0.07
C ARG A 374 -6.15 20.73 0.48
N LEU A 375 -6.51 19.57 -0.09
CA LEU A 375 -5.94 18.27 0.28
C LEU A 375 -4.41 18.31 0.20
N ILE A 376 -3.85 18.89 -0.86
CA ILE A 376 -2.41 19.06 -1.03
C ILE A 376 -1.83 20.05 -0.04
N ALA A 377 -2.46 21.22 0.09
CA ALA A 377 -1.94 22.32 0.91
C ALA A 377 -1.98 22.04 2.42
N GLU A 378 -3.02 21.38 2.90
CA GLU A 378 -3.23 21.09 4.32
C GLU A 378 -2.77 19.69 4.73
N GLY A 379 -2.24 18.87 3.81
CA GLY A 379 -1.77 17.51 4.11
C GLY A 379 -2.90 16.53 4.47
N GLU A 380 -4.07 16.70 3.89
CA GLU A 380 -5.25 15.89 4.18
C GLU A 380 -5.10 14.45 3.62
N THR A 381 -5.98 13.56 4.06
CA THR A 381 -5.98 12.16 3.63
C THR A 381 -7.24 11.83 2.84
N LEU A 382 -7.09 11.18 1.70
CA LEU A 382 -8.18 10.69 0.87
C LEU A 382 -8.13 9.16 0.78
N TYR A 383 -9.20 8.50 1.21
CA TYR A 383 -9.43 7.08 0.98
C TYR A 383 -10.40 6.87 -0.18
N LEU A 384 -9.99 6.07 -1.15
CA LEU A 384 -10.81 5.59 -2.26
C LEU A 384 -11.13 4.12 -2.01
N VAL A 385 -12.39 3.82 -1.70
CA VAL A 385 -12.78 2.45 -1.33
C VAL A 385 -13.95 1.98 -2.18
N ALA A 386 -13.79 0.81 -2.81
CA ALA A 386 -14.88 0.13 -3.49
C ALA A 386 -14.71 -1.39 -3.44
N PRO A 387 -15.79 -2.13 -3.17
CA PRO A 387 -15.78 -3.59 -3.21
C PRO A 387 -15.49 -4.09 -4.63
N ALA A 388 -14.91 -5.29 -4.74
CA ALA A 388 -14.43 -5.86 -6.00
C ALA A 388 -15.47 -5.84 -7.15
N HIS A 389 -16.74 -6.12 -6.84
CA HIS A 389 -17.82 -6.14 -7.85
C HIS A 389 -18.19 -4.76 -8.42
N ALA A 390 -17.85 -3.67 -7.72
CA ALA A 390 -18.16 -2.30 -8.14
C ALA A 390 -16.98 -1.59 -8.82
N GLN A 391 -15.77 -2.10 -8.68
CA GLN A 391 -14.53 -1.43 -9.11
C GLN A 391 -14.51 -1.12 -10.61
N ALA A 392 -14.79 -2.10 -11.45
CA ALA A 392 -14.75 -1.90 -12.91
C ALA A 392 -15.69 -0.76 -13.36
N ARG A 393 -16.89 -0.68 -12.75
CA ARG A 393 -17.86 0.37 -13.05
C ARG A 393 -17.43 1.74 -12.53
N LEU A 394 -16.83 1.80 -11.34
CA LEU A 394 -16.45 3.06 -10.69
C LEU A 394 -15.04 3.54 -11.07
N ARG A 395 -14.29 2.75 -11.84
CA ARG A 395 -12.94 3.09 -12.30
C ARG A 395 -12.85 4.50 -12.89
N PRO A 396 -13.70 4.92 -13.84
CA PRO A 396 -13.60 6.26 -14.41
C PRO A 396 -13.68 7.37 -13.37
N LEU A 397 -14.53 7.19 -12.36
CA LEU A 397 -14.70 8.15 -11.29
C LEU A 397 -13.49 8.22 -10.36
N PHE A 398 -12.92 7.06 -9.99
CA PHE A 398 -11.72 7.01 -9.14
C PHE A 398 -10.48 7.52 -9.85
N GLU A 399 -10.27 7.13 -11.10
CA GLU A 399 -9.14 7.62 -11.89
C GLU A 399 -9.21 9.13 -12.09
N ALA A 400 -10.38 9.67 -12.43
CA ALA A 400 -10.56 11.11 -12.59
C ALA A 400 -10.25 11.87 -11.29
N LEU A 401 -10.65 11.34 -10.12
CA LEU A 401 -10.32 11.96 -8.82
C LEU A 401 -8.82 11.89 -8.52
N VAL A 402 -8.16 10.75 -8.76
CA VAL A 402 -6.71 10.63 -8.58
C VAL A 402 -5.95 11.56 -9.53
N GLN A 403 -6.39 11.67 -10.79
CA GLN A 403 -5.82 12.59 -11.77
C GLN A 403 -6.00 14.05 -11.35
N ALA A 404 -7.16 14.40 -10.81
CA ALA A 404 -7.40 15.75 -10.26
C ALA A 404 -6.46 16.08 -9.10
N VAL A 405 -6.20 15.12 -8.20
CA VAL A 405 -5.21 15.29 -7.10
C VAL A 405 -3.80 15.44 -7.66
N LEU A 406 -3.41 14.61 -8.64
CA LEU A 406 -2.10 14.68 -9.27
C LEU A 406 -1.91 16.02 -9.99
N ARG A 407 -2.94 16.50 -10.70
CA ARG A 407 -2.92 17.81 -11.35
C ARG A 407 -2.77 18.93 -10.33
N ALA A 408 -3.51 18.91 -9.23
CA ALA A 408 -3.38 19.89 -8.16
C ALA A 408 -1.96 19.92 -7.56
N ALA A 409 -1.32 18.75 -7.41
CA ALA A 409 0.06 18.63 -6.97
C ALA A 409 1.05 19.26 -7.99
N GLN A 410 0.84 19.01 -9.29
CA GLN A 410 1.64 19.60 -10.37
C GLN A 410 1.45 21.13 -10.45
N ASP A 411 0.23 21.61 -10.31
CA ASP A 411 -0.07 23.06 -10.30
C ASP A 411 0.58 23.75 -9.09
N ALA A 412 0.59 23.12 -7.91
CA ALA A 412 1.27 23.61 -6.73
C ALA A 412 2.80 23.69 -6.96
N TYR A 413 3.40 22.66 -7.60
CA TYR A 413 4.79 22.71 -8.03
C TYR A 413 5.04 23.82 -9.05
N ALA A 414 4.20 23.94 -10.07
CA ALA A 414 4.34 24.96 -11.12
C ALA A 414 4.27 26.39 -10.57
N SER A 415 3.44 26.61 -9.55
CA SER A 415 3.26 27.92 -8.93
C SER A 415 4.43 28.33 -8.03
N THR A 416 5.11 27.36 -7.39
CA THR A 416 6.19 27.63 -6.43
C THR A 416 7.60 27.37 -7.00
N GLY A 417 7.71 26.56 -8.06
CA GLY A 417 8.98 26.04 -8.57
C GLY A 417 9.67 25.08 -7.59
N GLN A 418 9.01 24.70 -6.49
CA GLN A 418 9.57 23.82 -5.47
C GLN A 418 8.72 22.53 -5.35
N PRO A 419 9.36 21.37 -5.19
CA PRO A 419 8.63 20.15 -4.96
C PRO A 419 7.85 20.22 -3.64
N LEU A 420 6.69 19.55 -3.60
CA LEU A 420 5.87 19.48 -2.39
C LEU A 420 6.70 18.93 -1.20
N ASP A 421 6.58 19.61 -0.06
CA ASP A 421 7.18 19.20 1.21
C ASP A 421 6.23 19.51 2.36
N PRO A 422 5.65 18.51 3.03
CA PRO A 422 5.84 17.06 2.77
C PRO A 422 5.26 16.60 1.43
N ALA A 423 5.89 15.58 0.85
CA ALA A 423 5.47 15.04 -0.45
C ALA A 423 4.08 14.40 -0.40
N LEU A 424 3.35 14.44 -1.52
CA LEU A 424 2.13 13.66 -1.72
C LEU A 424 2.50 12.18 -1.87
N LEU A 425 1.88 11.29 -1.08
CA LEU A 425 1.96 9.85 -1.29
C LEU A 425 0.68 9.30 -1.92
N LEU A 426 0.84 8.59 -3.04
CA LEU A 426 -0.19 7.70 -3.56
C LEU A 426 0.11 6.27 -3.11
N MET A 427 -0.67 5.76 -2.17
CA MET A 427 -0.63 4.37 -1.69
C MET A 427 -1.70 3.57 -2.44
N LEU A 428 -1.31 2.94 -3.55
CA LEU A 428 -2.20 2.21 -4.43
C LEU A 428 -2.23 0.72 -4.05
N ASP A 429 -3.06 0.36 -3.07
CA ASP A 429 -3.30 -1.06 -2.73
C ASP A 429 -4.21 -1.67 -3.81
N GLU A 430 -3.73 -2.73 -4.43
CA GLU A 430 -4.34 -3.33 -5.64
C GLU A 430 -4.49 -2.34 -6.81
N ALA A 431 -3.37 -1.72 -7.21
CA ALA A 431 -3.30 -0.72 -8.27
C ALA A 431 -4.00 -1.14 -9.58
N ALA A 432 -4.01 -2.43 -9.89
CA ALA A 432 -4.67 -2.98 -11.07
C ALA A 432 -6.19 -2.79 -11.10
N ASN A 433 -6.83 -2.73 -9.94
CA ASN A 433 -8.28 -2.87 -9.84
C ASN A 433 -9.00 -1.53 -9.64
N ILE A 434 -8.45 -0.64 -8.83
CA ILE A 434 -9.15 0.60 -8.44
C ILE A 434 -8.76 1.76 -9.34
N ALA A 435 -7.48 2.00 -9.55
CA ALA A 435 -6.99 3.12 -10.36
C ALA A 435 -5.71 2.71 -11.12
N PRO A 436 -5.84 1.94 -12.21
CA PRO A 436 -4.71 1.57 -13.05
C PRO A 436 -4.27 2.75 -13.92
N LEU A 437 -3.67 3.78 -13.32
CA LEU A 437 -3.24 5.01 -13.98
C LEU A 437 -2.45 4.71 -15.25
N ARG A 438 -2.94 5.11 -16.43
CA ARG A 438 -2.24 4.89 -17.72
C ARG A 438 -0.82 5.43 -17.70
N GLU A 439 -0.64 6.60 -17.08
CA GLU A 439 0.65 7.29 -17.00
C GLU A 439 1.45 6.96 -15.75
N LEU A 440 1.18 5.82 -15.10
CA LEU A 440 1.91 5.41 -13.89
C LEU A 440 3.44 5.43 -14.09
N ALA A 441 3.92 5.02 -15.27
CA ALA A 441 5.33 5.07 -15.60
C ALA A 441 5.90 6.51 -15.58
N THR A 442 5.16 7.46 -16.15
CA THR A 442 5.53 8.88 -16.17
C THR A 442 5.57 9.45 -14.75
N TYR A 443 4.52 9.25 -13.98
CA TYR A 443 4.47 9.72 -12.59
C TYR A 443 5.56 9.08 -11.72
N ALA A 444 5.85 7.79 -11.90
CA ALA A 444 6.91 7.10 -11.16
C ALA A 444 8.31 7.67 -11.48
N SER A 445 8.53 8.20 -12.69
CA SER A 445 9.81 8.76 -13.11
C SER A 445 9.96 10.25 -12.81
N THR A 446 8.91 11.05 -13.05
CA THR A 446 8.95 12.52 -12.97
C THR A 446 8.45 13.07 -11.64
N GLY A 447 7.58 12.32 -10.95
CA GLY A 447 6.92 12.76 -9.72
C GLY A 447 7.86 13.14 -8.59
N ALA A 448 9.04 12.50 -8.52
CA ALA A 448 10.06 12.84 -7.52
C ALA A 448 10.46 14.31 -7.54
N GLY A 449 10.60 14.91 -8.74
CA GLY A 449 10.93 16.32 -8.92
C GLY A 449 9.79 17.27 -8.52
N GLN A 450 8.57 16.79 -8.47
CA GLN A 450 7.37 17.54 -8.14
C GLN A 450 6.92 17.32 -6.68
N GLY A 451 7.57 16.41 -5.94
CA GLY A 451 7.15 16.03 -4.59
C GLY A 451 5.99 15.04 -4.58
N ILE A 452 5.86 14.22 -5.64
CA ILE A 452 4.88 13.13 -5.72
C ILE A 452 5.61 11.81 -5.56
N GLN A 453 5.16 10.97 -4.63
CA GLN A 453 5.71 9.65 -4.36
C GLN A 453 4.63 8.59 -4.54
N ILE A 454 4.97 7.50 -5.23
CA ILE A 454 4.02 6.42 -5.50
C ILE A 454 4.49 5.14 -4.81
N CYS A 455 3.56 4.48 -4.13
CA CYS A 455 3.70 3.11 -3.67
C CYS A 455 2.61 2.27 -4.33
N SER A 456 2.97 1.53 -5.38
CA SER A 456 2.03 0.69 -6.12
C SER A 456 2.18 -0.78 -5.72
N VAL A 457 1.06 -1.42 -5.37
CA VAL A 457 1.04 -2.82 -4.90
C VAL A 457 0.33 -3.70 -5.92
N TRP A 458 1.01 -4.78 -6.32
CA TRP A 458 0.61 -5.70 -7.37
C TRP A 458 0.64 -7.14 -6.88
N GLN A 459 -0.12 -8.04 -7.49
CA GLN A 459 -0.10 -9.45 -7.12
C GLN A 459 1.09 -10.19 -7.77
N ASP A 460 1.37 -9.88 -9.03
CA ASP A 460 2.48 -10.42 -9.82
C ASP A 460 2.87 -9.45 -10.95
N LEU A 461 3.95 -9.73 -11.66
CA LEU A 461 4.37 -8.93 -12.82
C LEU A 461 3.46 -9.18 -14.04
N ALA A 462 2.79 -10.32 -14.13
CA ALA A 462 1.86 -10.63 -15.21
C ALA A 462 0.64 -9.67 -15.18
N GLN A 463 0.21 -9.25 -13.99
CA GLN A 463 -0.85 -8.25 -13.81
C GLN A 463 -0.44 -6.90 -14.41
N ILE A 464 0.81 -6.45 -14.18
CA ILE A 464 1.36 -5.24 -14.78
C ILE A 464 1.42 -5.39 -16.31
N GLN A 465 1.90 -6.54 -16.80
CA GLN A 465 1.98 -6.84 -18.23
C GLN A 465 0.59 -6.81 -18.88
N SER A 466 -0.41 -7.33 -18.20
CA SER A 466 -1.80 -7.36 -18.67
C SER A 466 -2.39 -5.96 -18.85
N ILE A 467 -2.06 -5.01 -17.97
CA ILE A 467 -2.60 -3.65 -18.00
C ILE A 467 -1.82 -2.75 -18.95
N TYR A 468 -0.48 -2.76 -18.84
CA TYR A 468 0.37 -1.81 -19.56
C TYR A 468 0.96 -2.37 -20.86
N GLY A 469 0.79 -3.66 -21.15
CA GLY A 469 1.28 -4.26 -22.39
C GLY A 469 2.77 -4.00 -22.62
N ARG A 470 3.11 -3.32 -23.73
CA ARG A 470 4.50 -2.98 -24.07
C ARG A 470 5.18 -2.05 -23.07
N ASN A 471 4.40 -1.27 -22.32
CA ASN A 471 4.93 -0.31 -21.35
C ASN A 471 5.15 -0.92 -19.97
N ALA A 472 4.82 -2.19 -19.73
CA ALA A 472 4.95 -2.85 -18.44
C ALA A 472 6.38 -2.83 -17.89
N ALA A 473 7.38 -3.07 -18.74
CA ALA A 473 8.79 -2.99 -18.35
C ALA A 473 9.19 -1.58 -17.91
N THR A 474 8.66 -0.55 -18.57
CA THR A 474 8.89 0.86 -18.21
C THR A 474 8.28 1.18 -16.85
N VAL A 475 7.05 0.70 -16.57
CA VAL A 475 6.42 0.85 -15.25
C VAL A 475 7.32 0.26 -14.16
N VAL A 476 7.77 -0.99 -14.34
CA VAL A 476 8.63 -1.67 -13.36
C VAL A 476 9.98 -0.95 -13.17
N ASN A 477 10.59 -0.48 -14.27
CA ASN A 477 11.91 0.15 -14.25
C ASN A 477 11.89 1.55 -13.65
N ASN A 478 10.79 2.30 -13.79
CA ASN A 478 10.67 3.65 -13.26
C ASN A 478 10.42 3.67 -11.74
N HIS A 479 10.04 2.52 -11.13
CA HIS A 479 10.03 2.40 -9.68
C HIS A 479 11.44 2.12 -9.16
N THR A 480 12.01 3.05 -8.40
CA THR A 480 13.37 2.93 -7.87
C THR A 480 13.51 1.74 -6.91
N ALA A 481 12.52 1.55 -6.03
CA ALA A 481 12.46 0.40 -5.13
C ALA A 481 11.47 -0.64 -5.66
N ARG A 482 11.92 -1.88 -5.82
CA ARG A 482 11.10 -3.03 -6.22
C ARG A 482 11.18 -4.08 -5.14
N VAL A 483 10.05 -4.33 -4.48
CA VAL A 483 9.91 -5.19 -3.31
C VAL A 483 9.15 -6.44 -3.70
N PHE A 484 9.74 -7.60 -3.51
CA PHE A 484 9.14 -8.89 -3.78
C PHE A 484 8.91 -9.65 -2.47
N LEU A 485 7.65 -9.94 -2.15
CA LEU A 485 7.26 -10.72 -0.99
C LEU A 485 7.21 -12.23 -1.33
N PRO A 486 7.34 -13.12 -0.33
CA PRO A 486 7.33 -14.55 -0.54
C PRO A 486 5.96 -15.09 -0.97
N GLY A 487 5.97 -16.30 -1.51
CA GLY A 487 4.75 -17.06 -1.79
C GLY A 487 4.20 -16.90 -3.21
N SER A 488 4.91 -16.17 -4.11
CA SER A 488 4.52 -16.14 -5.53
C SER A 488 4.56 -17.54 -6.14
N ALA A 489 3.50 -17.90 -6.84
CA ALA A 489 3.41 -19.12 -7.66
C ALA A 489 3.70 -18.83 -9.14
N ASP A 490 3.73 -17.57 -9.54
CA ASP A 490 4.02 -17.17 -10.91
C ASP A 490 5.52 -17.34 -11.22
N LEU A 491 5.82 -18.33 -12.05
CA LEU A 491 7.19 -18.67 -12.45
C LEU A 491 7.86 -17.54 -13.22
N ALA A 492 7.10 -16.77 -14.01
CA ALA A 492 7.64 -15.65 -14.78
C ALA A 492 8.15 -14.56 -13.84
N THR A 493 7.36 -14.16 -12.84
CA THR A 493 7.76 -13.20 -11.80
C THR A 493 8.99 -13.69 -11.02
N LEU A 494 9.00 -14.98 -10.61
CA LEU A 494 10.13 -15.56 -9.86
C LEU A 494 11.41 -15.62 -10.70
N ASP A 495 11.33 -16.07 -11.95
CA ASP A 495 12.49 -16.14 -12.84
C ASP A 495 13.03 -14.75 -13.19
N GLN A 496 12.15 -13.80 -13.50
CA GLN A 496 12.55 -12.42 -13.75
C GLN A 496 13.21 -11.80 -12.51
N THR A 497 12.66 -12.00 -11.32
CA THR A 497 13.24 -11.53 -10.06
C THR A 497 14.62 -12.17 -9.83
N SER A 498 14.74 -13.49 -10.04
CA SER A 498 15.99 -14.22 -9.91
C SER A 498 17.09 -13.69 -10.84
N ARG A 499 16.74 -13.39 -12.10
CA ARG A 499 17.66 -12.79 -13.09
C ARG A 499 18.08 -11.38 -12.70
N MET A 500 17.14 -10.56 -12.20
CA MET A 500 17.46 -9.18 -11.76
C MET A 500 18.39 -9.14 -10.55
N ILE A 501 18.34 -10.14 -9.65
CA ILE A 501 19.26 -10.25 -8.52
C ILE A 501 20.67 -10.58 -9.00
N GLY A 502 20.78 -11.31 -10.12
CA GLY A 502 22.04 -11.64 -10.74
C GLY A 502 22.60 -13.02 -10.35
N GLU A 503 23.79 -13.26 -10.83
CA GLU A 503 24.52 -14.52 -10.69
C GLU A 503 25.86 -14.27 -10.01
N PHE A 504 26.40 -15.26 -9.35
CA PHE A 504 27.75 -15.24 -8.80
C PHE A 504 28.53 -16.48 -9.22
N GLU A 505 29.82 -16.30 -9.31
CA GLU A 505 30.74 -17.34 -9.66
C GLU A 505 31.11 -18.16 -8.40
N ARG A 506 30.88 -19.45 -8.46
CA ARG A 506 31.22 -20.36 -7.38
C ARG A 506 32.40 -21.20 -7.79
N GLN A 507 33.52 -21.01 -7.09
CA GLN A 507 34.68 -21.87 -7.23
C GLN A 507 34.41 -23.23 -6.53
N ARG A 508 34.53 -24.30 -7.27
CA ARG A 508 34.53 -25.67 -6.75
C ARG A 508 35.94 -26.22 -6.81
N THR A 509 36.50 -26.51 -5.66
CA THR A 509 37.75 -27.25 -5.56
C THR A 509 37.41 -28.71 -5.37
N SER A 510 37.69 -29.57 -6.33
CA SER A 510 37.62 -31.02 -6.19
C SER A 510 39.01 -31.56 -5.97
N VAL A 511 39.14 -32.36 -4.92
CA VAL A 511 40.38 -33.04 -4.59
C VAL A 511 40.16 -34.53 -4.88
N SER A 512 40.85 -35.05 -5.83
CA SER A 512 40.91 -36.53 -6.10
C SER A 512 42.24 -37.09 -5.60
N ILE A 513 42.17 -38.18 -4.88
CA ILE A 513 43.35 -38.93 -4.40
C ILE A 513 43.41 -40.20 -5.24
N GLY A 514 44.44 -40.32 -6.07
CA GLY A 514 44.69 -41.51 -6.85
C GLY A 514 45.07 -42.68 -5.95
N GLY A 515 44.91 -43.94 -6.43
CA GLY A 515 45.32 -45.15 -5.68
C GLY A 515 46.80 -45.25 -5.39
N ASP A 516 47.61 -44.40 -6.01
CA ASP A 516 49.06 -44.24 -5.84
C ASP A 516 49.43 -43.12 -4.82
N GLY A 517 48.43 -42.50 -4.14
CA GLY A 517 48.61 -41.47 -3.17
C GLY A 517 48.84 -40.05 -3.73
N HIS A 518 48.86 -39.88 -5.05
CA HIS A 518 48.94 -38.54 -5.66
C HIS A 518 47.63 -37.77 -5.49
N ARG A 519 47.76 -36.55 -4.97
CA ARG A 519 46.64 -35.62 -4.74
C ARG A 519 46.55 -34.68 -5.96
N SER A 520 45.48 -34.79 -6.70
CA SER A 520 45.11 -33.86 -7.77
C SER A 520 44.07 -32.90 -7.25
N VAL A 521 44.33 -31.60 -7.41
CA VAL A 521 43.40 -30.52 -7.05
C VAL A 521 42.92 -29.91 -8.37
N SER A 522 41.62 -30.01 -8.63
CA SER A 522 40.98 -29.36 -9.77
C SER A 522 40.08 -28.24 -9.27
N GLU A 523 40.32 -27.02 -9.72
CA GLU A 523 39.46 -25.87 -9.49
C GLU A 523 38.59 -25.66 -10.72
N SER A 524 37.27 -25.68 -10.51
CA SER A 524 36.29 -25.35 -11.53
C SER A 524 35.40 -24.22 -11.05
N SER A 525 35.14 -23.23 -11.90
CA SER A 525 34.22 -22.16 -11.64
C SER A 525 32.86 -22.51 -12.25
N THR A 526 31.80 -22.34 -11.49
CA THR A 526 30.42 -22.57 -11.94
C THR A 526 29.58 -21.34 -11.59
N THR A 527 28.97 -20.73 -12.61
CA THR A 527 28.03 -19.62 -12.40
C THR A 527 26.73 -20.16 -11.79
N THR A 528 26.30 -19.53 -10.70
CA THR A 528 25.08 -19.95 -9.98
C THR A 528 24.24 -18.70 -9.68
N ARG A 529 22.92 -18.79 -9.85
CA ARG A 529 22.02 -17.69 -9.48
C ARG A 529 22.09 -17.37 -7.99
N ALA A 530 22.23 -16.08 -7.65
CA ALA A 530 22.31 -15.61 -6.27
C ALA A 530 21.04 -15.93 -5.47
N ALA A 531 19.87 -15.85 -6.12
CA ALA A 531 18.59 -16.27 -5.56
C ALA A 531 17.84 -17.14 -6.59
N PRO A 532 18.04 -18.46 -6.60
CA PRO A 532 17.28 -19.37 -7.44
C PRO A 532 15.77 -19.27 -7.20
N VAL A 533 14.97 -19.66 -8.19
CA VAL A 533 13.51 -19.61 -8.14
C VAL A 533 12.94 -20.33 -6.90
N GLU A 534 13.52 -21.49 -6.56
CA GLU A 534 13.12 -22.27 -5.39
C GLU A 534 13.37 -21.51 -4.08
N PHE A 535 14.49 -20.80 -4.00
CA PHE A 535 14.81 -19.97 -2.85
C PHE A 535 13.81 -18.83 -2.68
N LEU A 536 13.47 -18.10 -3.77
CA LEU A 536 12.52 -17.01 -3.74
C LEU A 536 11.12 -17.50 -3.33
N ARG A 537 10.69 -18.63 -3.88
CA ARG A 537 9.40 -19.24 -3.55
C ARG A 537 9.31 -19.69 -2.09
N GLN A 538 10.41 -20.16 -1.50
CA GLN A 538 10.49 -20.73 -0.15
C GLN A 538 10.92 -19.69 0.90
N LEU A 539 10.98 -18.41 0.57
CA LEU A 539 11.28 -17.38 1.54
C LEU A 539 10.29 -17.44 2.72
N PRO A 540 10.77 -17.35 3.97
CA PRO A 540 9.89 -17.34 5.13
C PRO A 540 8.93 -16.14 5.12
N ALA A 541 7.74 -16.33 5.68
CA ALA A 541 6.80 -15.21 5.89
C ALA A 541 7.48 -14.08 6.65
N GLY A 542 7.24 -12.83 6.19
CA GLY A 542 7.91 -11.65 6.74
C GLY A 542 9.31 -11.39 6.18
N SER A 543 9.77 -12.16 5.19
CA SER A 543 10.93 -11.79 4.39
C SER A 543 10.51 -10.97 3.17
N ALA A 544 11.42 -10.15 2.65
CA ALA A 544 11.27 -9.47 1.38
C ALA A 544 12.62 -9.45 0.64
N VAL A 545 12.56 -9.50 -0.68
CA VAL A 545 13.68 -9.18 -1.55
C VAL A 545 13.44 -7.79 -2.12
N VAL A 546 14.43 -6.92 -2.01
CA VAL A 546 14.35 -5.54 -2.51
C VAL A 546 15.48 -5.28 -3.49
N LEU A 547 15.11 -4.78 -4.65
CA LEU A 547 16.02 -4.24 -5.66
C LEU A 547 15.87 -2.71 -5.61
N TYR A 548 16.95 -2.01 -5.34
CA TYR A 548 16.95 -0.57 -5.20
C TYR A 548 17.98 0.07 -6.15
N GLY A 549 17.49 0.74 -7.17
CA GLY A 549 18.34 1.39 -8.17
C GLY A 549 19.46 0.48 -8.69
N ARG A 550 20.71 0.88 -8.42
CA ARG A 550 21.95 0.16 -8.78
C ARG A 550 22.56 -0.63 -7.60
N ASP A 551 21.94 -0.58 -6.43
CA ASP A 551 22.49 -1.23 -5.25
C ASP A 551 22.42 -2.76 -5.36
N PRO A 552 23.29 -3.49 -4.65
CA PRO A 552 23.13 -4.93 -4.53
C PRO A 552 21.77 -5.28 -3.91
N ALA A 553 21.20 -6.41 -4.32
CA ALA A 553 19.90 -6.85 -3.83
C ALA A 553 19.88 -6.97 -2.29
N LEU A 554 18.81 -6.49 -1.65
CA LEU A 554 18.62 -6.58 -0.21
C LEU A 554 17.68 -7.72 0.15
N ARG A 555 18.02 -8.46 1.20
CA ARG A 555 17.12 -9.37 1.88
C ARG A 555 16.68 -8.73 3.20
N LEU A 556 15.42 -8.32 3.26
CA LEU A 556 14.87 -7.61 4.41
C LEU A 556 13.89 -8.47 5.20
N HIS A 557 13.70 -8.12 6.46
CA HIS A 557 12.60 -8.59 7.30
C HIS A 557 11.54 -7.49 7.37
N THR A 558 10.30 -7.82 7.00
CA THR A 558 9.14 -6.91 7.05
C THR A 558 8.33 -7.23 8.31
N THR A 559 8.02 -6.20 9.09
CA THR A 559 7.25 -6.33 10.32
C THR A 559 5.78 -5.98 10.03
N ALA A 560 4.85 -6.84 10.43
CA ALA A 560 3.43 -6.50 10.34
C ALA A 560 3.07 -5.43 11.39
N TRP A 561 2.04 -4.61 11.11
CA TRP A 561 1.65 -3.53 12.02
C TRP A 561 1.31 -4.03 13.44
N TYR A 562 0.73 -5.23 13.55
CA TYR A 562 0.37 -5.83 14.86
C TYR A 562 1.59 -6.42 15.61
N ASP A 563 2.72 -6.64 14.93
CA ASP A 563 3.99 -7.07 15.52
C ASP A 563 4.91 -5.88 15.91
N ASP A 564 4.57 -4.67 15.43
CA ASP A 564 5.28 -3.42 15.78
C ASP A 564 4.54 -2.74 16.94
N PRO A 565 5.14 -2.63 18.15
CA PRO A 565 4.46 -2.08 19.33
C PRO A 565 3.95 -0.65 19.14
N LEU A 566 4.67 0.17 18.35
CA LEU A 566 4.27 1.56 18.10
C LEU A 566 3.04 1.62 17.18
N LEU A 567 3.06 0.88 16.07
CA LEU A 567 1.95 0.84 15.13
C LEU A 567 0.71 0.20 15.75
N ARG A 568 0.89 -0.89 16.50
CA ARG A 568 -0.20 -1.53 17.23
C ARG A 568 -0.87 -0.56 18.20
N ARG A 569 -0.08 0.18 18.98
CA ARG A 569 -0.61 1.20 19.89
C ARG A 569 -1.36 2.31 19.16
N GLN A 570 -0.87 2.76 17.99
CA GLN A 570 -1.59 3.75 17.16
C GLN A 570 -2.96 3.23 16.71
N VAL A 571 -3.05 1.97 16.31
CA VAL A 571 -4.31 1.33 15.92
C VAL A 571 -5.24 1.13 17.12
N GLU A 572 -4.72 0.66 18.27
CA GLU A 572 -5.49 0.40 19.50
C GLU A 572 -6.05 1.69 20.11
N LEU A 573 -5.24 2.74 20.24
CA LEU A 573 -5.67 4.05 20.73
C LEU A 573 -6.71 4.72 19.80
N ALA A 574 -6.73 4.32 18.54
CA ALA A 574 -7.69 4.78 17.58
C ALA A 574 -9.03 4.02 17.67
N ALA A 575 -9.02 2.82 18.22
CA ALA A 575 -10.22 2.00 18.42
C ALA A 575 -10.98 2.33 19.71
N GLU A 576 -10.35 3.04 20.66
CA GLU A 576 -11.06 3.54 21.85
C GLU A 576 -12.06 4.63 21.44
N PRO A 577 -13.35 4.51 21.79
CA PRO A 577 -14.31 5.56 21.52
C PRO A 577 -13.81 6.85 22.20
N GLN A 578 -13.68 7.93 21.45
CA GLN A 578 -13.50 9.25 22.04
C GLN A 578 -14.73 9.56 22.92
N ALA A 579 -14.61 9.25 24.20
CA ALA A 579 -15.50 9.80 25.22
C ALA A 579 -15.12 11.29 25.34
N ASP A 580 -15.74 12.10 24.51
CA ASP A 580 -16.04 13.52 24.71
C ASP A 580 -16.24 14.23 23.36
N ALA A 581 -17.45 14.09 22.84
CA ALA A 581 -18.07 15.19 22.11
C ALA A 581 -19.46 15.34 22.74
N THR A 582 -19.52 16.20 23.71
CA THR A 582 -20.71 16.65 24.42
C THR A 582 -21.86 16.91 23.45
N CYS A 583 -22.81 15.98 23.43
CA CYS A 583 -24.17 16.28 23.00
C CYS A 583 -24.81 17.10 24.12
N PRO A 584 -25.43 18.27 23.92
CA PRO A 584 -26.16 18.95 24.96
C PRO A 584 -27.35 18.10 25.37
N GLN A 585 -27.31 17.58 26.60
CA GLN A 585 -28.45 16.92 27.22
C GLN A 585 -29.56 17.97 27.40
N LEU A 586 -30.64 17.78 26.68
CA LEU A 586 -31.93 18.37 27.06
C LEU A 586 -32.44 17.60 28.29
N SER A 587 -32.30 18.25 29.43
CA SER A 587 -32.89 17.83 30.70
C SER A 587 -34.43 17.94 30.65
N GLY A 588 -35.08 16.82 30.78
CA GLY A 588 -36.53 16.73 30.98
C GLY A 588 -36.86 15.55 31.90
N SER A 589 -37.13 15.89 33.12
CA SER A 589 -37.53 15.05 34.26
C SER A 589 -38.75 14.19 34.02
N GLY A 590 -38.76 12.96 34.60
CA GLY A 590 -39.95 12.12 34.76
C GLY A 590 -39.66 10.67 35.13
N LEU A 591 -39.68 10.41 36.43
CA LEU A 591 -39.66 9.11 37.09
C LEU A 591 -40.72 8.14 36.54
N VAL A 592 -40.44 6.84 36.43
CA VAL A 592 -41.09 5.70 37.07
C VAL A 592 -40.29 4.41 36.79
N GLY A 593 -40.05 3.65 37.84
CA GLY A 593 -39.25 2.41 37.86
C GLY A 593 -40.02 1.11 37.52
N PRO A 594 -39.35 -0.06 37.64
CA PRO A 594 -39.67 -1.25 36.89
C PRO A 594 -40.63 -2.25 37.57
N PRO A 595 -41.03 -3.31 36.87
CA PRO A 595 -40.72 -4.62 37.42
C PRO A 595 -40.27 -5.73 36.46
N SER A 596 -39.66 -6.66 37.10
CA SER A 596 -39.01 -7.90 36.78
C SER A 596 -39.83 -9.00 36.08
N THR A 597 -39.06 -9.95 35.53
CA THR A 597 -39.24 -11.42 35.35
C THR A 597 -39.44 -11.94 33.92
N GLY A 598 -38.48 -12.84 33.55
CA GLY A 598 -38.47 -13.68 32.34
C GLY A 598 -39.37 -14.97 32.56
N PRO A 599 -39.11 -16.12 31.86
CA PRO A 599 -38.68 -16.33 30.50
C PRO A 599 -39.63 -17.27 29.70
N THR A 600 -39.23 -17.69 28.50
CA THR A 600 -39.68 -18.85 27.70
C THR A 600 -40.46 -18.62 26.41
N GLY A 601 -39.88 -19.06 25.31
CA GLY A 601 -40.44 -20.09 24.44
C GLY A 601 -41.12 -19.70 23.12
N VAL A 602 -40.46 -20.01 22.00
CA VAL A 602 -41.01 -20.67 20.78
C VAL A 602 -42.09 -19.96 19.93
N GLY A 603 -41.79 -19.87 18.60
CA GLY A 603 -42.78 -20.00 17.55
C GLY A 603 -42.99 -18.84 16.60
N LEU A 604 -42.47 -19.01 15.34
CA LEU A 604 -43.01 -18.38 14.10
C LEU A 604 -44.46 -18.87 13.90
N PRO A 605 -45.38 -18.14 13.19
CA PRO A 605 -45.30 -17.84 11.79
C PRO A 605 -46.08 -16.62 11.23
N ILE A 606 -45.73 -16.23 9.95
CA ILE A 606 -46.60 -15.79 8.82
C ILE A 606 -47.40 -14.46 8.90
N ALA A 607 -47.14 -13.60 7.88
CA ALA A 607 -47.93 -12.45 7.43
C ALA A 607 -49.32 -12.85 6.86
N PRO A 608 -50.26 -11.97 6.51
CA PRO A 608 -50.25 -10.78 5.69
C PRO A 608 -51.37 -9.72 6.02
N PRO A 609 -51.91 -8.91 5.07
CA PRO A 609 -51.56 -7.53 4.71
C PRO A 609 -52.73 -6.53 5.00
N GLY A 610 -52.46 -5.22 4.84
CA GLY A 610 -53.57 -4.28 4.78
C GLY A 610 -53.23 -2.81 5.03
N ALA A 611 -53.37 -2.08 3.97
CA ALA A 611 -53.40 -0.66 3.74
C ALA A 611 -53.91 0.29 4.83
N GLN A 612 -53.36 1.48 4.91
CA GLN A 612 -54.05 2.76 4.69
C GLN A 612 -53.20 4.00 5.01
N ALA A 613 -53.47 5.02 4.28
CA ALA A 613 -52.88 6.31 4.04
C ALA A 613 -52.94 7.32 5.20
N THR A 614 -51.92 8.22 5.19
CA THR A 614 -51.84 9.68 5.49
C THR A 614 -52.27 10.20 6.87
N PRO A 615 -51.79 11.37 7.35
CA PRO A 615 -51.57 12.62 6.63
C PRO A 615 -50.26 13.40 7.03
N GLU A 616 -49.93 14.39 6.20
CA GLU A 616 -48.95 15.46 6.44
C GLU A 616 -49.29 16.33 7.66
N PRO A 617 -48.31 16.97 8.29
CA PRO A 617 -48.51 18.17 9.06
C PRO A 617 -47.79 19.40 8.44
N PRO A 618 -48.17 20.60 8.89
CA PRO A 618 -48.22 21.82 8.13
C PRO A 618 -46.93 22.66 8.19
N MET A 619 -46.78 23.53 7.21
CA MET A 619 -45.83 24.63 7.12
C MET A 619 -45.92 25.55 8.37
N CYS A 620 -44.76 25.98 8.83
CA CYS A 620 -44.64 27.19 9.62
C CYS A 620 -43.51 28.08 9.08
N ASP A 621 -43.86 29.33 9.08
CA ASP A 621 -43.31 30.51 8.43
C ASP A 621 -42.12 31.11 9.24
N GLN A 622 -41.22 31.76 8.51
CA GLN A 622 -40.38 32.91 8.86
C GLN A 622 -39.42 32.84 10.05
N ASP A 623 -38.13 32.94 9.75
CA ASP A 623 -37.35 34.06 10.24
C ASP A 623 -36.06 34.27 9.40
N ARG A 624 -35.93 35.51 8.97
CA ARG A 624 -34.78 36.05 8.24
C ARG A 624 -33.60 36.25 9.16
N MET A 625 -32.42 35.78 8.74
CA MET A 625 -31.13 36.31 9.24
C MET A 625 -30.14 36.55 8.09
N PRO A 626 -29.24 37.55 8.25
CA PRO A 626 -28.53 38.15 7.12
C PRO A 626 -27.34 37.32 6.63
N LEU A 627 -27.13 37.41 5.32
CA LEU A 627 -26.07 36.81 4.54
C LEU A 627 -24.67 37.17 5.05
N ALA A 628 -23.89 36.20 5.44
CA ALA A 628 -22.43 36.28 5.51
C ALA A 628 -21.84 35.71 4.22
N VAL A 629 -21.18 36.58 3.45
CA VAL A 629 -20.44 36.19 2.24
C VAL A 629 -19.14 35.51 2.63
N VAL A 630 -18.95 34.24 2.29
CA VAL A 630 -17.66 33.60 2.29
C VAL A 630 -17.34 33.17 0.85
N SER A 631 -16.35 33.84 0.27
CA SER A 631 -15.85 33.58 -1.07
C SER A 631 -14.88 32.40 -1.04
N THR A 632 -15.25 31.30 -1.68
CA THR A 632 -14.31 30.35 -2.29
C THR A 632 -14.93 29.93 -3.60
N GLY A 633 -14.42 30.46 -4.69
CA GLY A 633 -14.95 30.31 -6.01
C GLY A 633 -15.30 28.86 -6.34
N PRO A 634 -16.42 28.60 -6.95
CA PRO A 634 -16.35 28.60 -8.38
C PRO A 634 -17.61 28.67 -9.20
N SER A 635 -18.80 28.52 -8.74
CA SER A 635 -19.89 28.74 -9.67
C SER A 635 -20.23 30.23 -9.75
N MET A 636 -20.56 30.70 -10.93
CA MET A 636 -21.00 32.07 -11.13
C MET A 636 -22.21 32.41 -10.24
N LEU A 637 -23.10 31.43 -10.01
CA LEU A 637 -24.26 31.54 -9.15
C LEU A 637 -23.90 31.81 -7.68
N ASP A 638 -22.79 31.25 -7.20
CA ASP A 638 -22.32 31.46 -5.81
C ASP A 638 -21.76 32.89 -5.58
N ARG A 639 -21.53 33.64 -6.65
CA ARG A 639 -21.03 35.03 -6.62
C ARG A 639 -22.13 36.07 -6.81
N LEU A 640 -23.38 35.61 -7.06
CA LEU A 640 -24.51 36.51 -7.29
C LEU A 640 -25.23 36.79 -5.96
N ALA A 641 -25.30 38.06 -5.59
CA ALA A 641 -26.12 38.55 -4.48
C ALA A 641 -27.40 39.18 -4.99
N GLU A 642 -28.54 38.80 -4.46
CA GLU A 642 -29.83 39.37 -4.81
C GLU A 642 -29.88 40.86 -4.43
N VAL A 643 -30.30 41.71 -5.38
CA VAL A 643 -30.49 43.16 -5.13
C VAL A 643 -31.87 43.32 -4.51
N PRO A 644 -31.95 43.82 -3.25
CA PRO A 644 -33.23 43.91 -2.52
C PRO A 644 -34.30 44.71 -3.28
N GLY A 645 -35.46 44.06 -3.50
CA GLY A 645 -36.60 44.69 -4.13
C GLY A 645 -36.61 44.70 -5.67
N SER A 646 -35.74 43.94 -6.31
CA SER A 646 -35.69 43.76 -7.75
C SER A 646 -35.38 42.31 -8.11
N ASP A 647 -35.76 41.87 -9.34
CA ASP A 647 -35.39 40.55 -9.90
C ASP A 647 -33.93 40.53 -10.45
N ARG A 648 -33.04 41.29 -9.82
CA ARG A 648 -31.66 41.45 -10.26
C ARG A 648 -30.69 40.86 -9.25
N TYR A 649 -29.55 40.41 -9.74
CA TYR A 649 -28.46 39.81 -8.99
C TYR A 649 -27.16 40.51 -9.33
N LEU A 650 -26.33 40.81 -8.33
CA LEU A 650 -25.04 41.45 -8.50
C LEU A 650 -23.93 40.45 -8.29
N ASP A 651 -23.03 40.26 -9.27
CA ASP A 651 -21.77 39.55 -9.05
C ASP A 651 -20.86 40.38 -8.15
N VAL A 652 -20.68 39.93 -6.92
CA VAL A 652 -19.89 40.64 -5.89
C VAL A 652 -18.40 40.75 -6.22
N THR A 653 -17.91 39.97 -7.20
CA THR A 653 -16.49 39.97 -7.64
C THR A 653 -16.25 40.94 -8.79
N THR A 654 -17.18 41.05 -9.72
CA THR A 654 -17.04 41.84 -10.94
C THR A 654 -17.87 43.10 -10.95
N GLY A 655 -18.87 43.23 -10.04
CA GLY A 655 -19.81 44.36 -9.98
C GLY A 655 -20.83 44.40 -11.14
N ARG A 656 -20.96 43.31 -11.90
CA ARG A 656 -21.96 43.21 -12.98
C ARG A 656 -23.32 42.76 -12.44
N GLU A 657 -24.39 43.30 -13.00
CA GLU A 657 -25.76 42.91 -12.67
C GLU A 657 -26.28 41.83 -13.62
N TYR A 658 -27.07 40.90 -13.06
CA TYR A 658 -27.67 39.78 -13.79
C TYR A 658 -29.15 39.61 -13.46
N THR A 659 -29.93 39.02 -14.38
CA THR A 659 -31.23 38.38 -14.08
C THR A 659 -31.07 36.88 -14.13
N ILE A 660 -31.89 36.16 -13.34
CA ILE A 660 -31.91 34.70 -13.38
C ILE A 660 -33.12 34.24 -14.19
N HIS A 661 -32.87 33.55 -15.30
CA HIS A 661 -33.85 32.79 -16.02
C HIS A 661 -33.76 31.32 -15.61
N HIS A 662 -34.89 30.61 -15.69
CA HIS A 662 -34.92 29.19 -15.39
C HIS A 662 -35.03 28.40 -16.70
N ALA A 663 -34.16 27.41 -16.90
CA ALA A 663 -34.29 26.45 -17.98
C ALA A 663 -35.55 25.59 -17.79
N VAL A 664 -35.93 24.82 -18.82
CA VAL A 664 -37.14 23.99 -18.81
C VAL A 664 -37.17 22.96 -17.67
N ASP A 665 -35.99 22.58 -17.15
CA ASP A 665 -35.80 21.68 -15.99
C ASP A 665 -35.77 22.40 -14.63
N GLY A 666 -35.97 23.73 -14.64
CA GLY A 666 -35.93 24.56 -13.42
C GLY A 666 -34.56 25.05 -13.02
N THR A 667 -33.49 24.76 -13.79
CA THR A 667 -32.13 25.20 -13.47
C THR A 667 -31.98 26.73 -13.67
N PRO A 668 -31.44 27.48 -12.69
CA PRO A 668 -31.28 28.93 -12.81
C PRO A 668 -30.11 29.27 -13.75
N ILE A 669 -30.34 30.13 -14.73
CA ILE A 669 -29.35 30.64 -15.68
C ILE A 669 -29.20 32.15 -15.47
N PRO A 670 -28.01 32.66 -15.00
CA PRO A 670 -27.78 34.08 -14.82
C PRO A 670 -27.52 34.77 -16.17
N ILE A 671 -28.28 35.80 -16.49
CA ILE A 671 -28.14 36.62 -17.69
C ILE A 671 -27.67 38.03 -17.32
N PRO A 672 -26.50 38.57 -17.82
CA PRO A 672 -26.03 39.90 -17.49
C PRO A 672 -26.98 40.99 -18.07
N LEU A 673 -27.21 42.00 -17.26
CA LEU A 673 -28.10 43.12 -17.61
C LEU A 673 -27.42 44.25 -18.40
N GLU A 674 -26.11 44.40 -18.24
CA GLU A 674 -25.32 45.34 -19.03
C GLU A 674 -24.29 44.63 -19.88
N ILE A 675 -24.73 44.29 -21.09
CA ILE A 675 -23.83 43.93 -22.18
C ILE A 675 -23.58 45.22 -22.94
N THR A 676 -22.31 45.56 -23.18
CA THR A 676 -21.98 46.69 -24.05
C THR A 676 -22.58 46.43 -25.44
N GLU A 677 -22.99 47.47 -26.13
CA GLU A 677 -23.67 47.36 -27.45
C GLU A 677 -22.79 46.60 -28.47
N SER A 678 -21.45 46.69 -28.32
CA SER A 678 -20.48 45.94 -29.11
C SER A 678 -20.47 44.43 -28.77
N GLU A 679 -20.59 44.07 -27.49
CA GLU A 679 -20.69 42.67 -27.05
C GLU A 679 -22.03 42.06 -27.50
N ARG A 680 -23.09 42.80 -27.45
CA ARG A 680 -24.41 42.39 -27.90
C ARG A 680 -24.43 42.12 -29.40
N VAL A 681 -23.89 43.02 -30.21
CA VAL A 681 -23.75 42.87 -31.64
C VAL A 681 -22.87 41.66 -32.01
N GLU A 682 -21.83 41.40 -31.27
CA GLU A 682 -20.94 40.27 -31.50
C GLU A 682 -21.59 38.92 -31.11
N ILE A 683 -22.36 38.88 -30.01
CA ILE A 683 -23.15 37.70 -29.58
C ILE A 683 -24.27 37.43 -30.57
N ASP A 684 -25.01 38.44 -30.98
CA ASP A 684 -26.11 38.27 -31.98
C ASP A 684 -25.54 37.83 -33.33
N ARG A 685 -24.42 38.39 -33.78
CA ARG A 685 -23.75 38.00 -35.03
C ARG A 685 -23.26 36.57 -35.03
N ARG A 686 -22.72 36.11 -33.91
CA ARG A 686 -22.25 34.73 -33.77
C ARG A 686 -23.42 33.74 -33.65
N SER A 687 -24.48 34.11 -32.94
CA SER A 687 -25.69 33.33 -32.80
C SER A 687 -26.41 33.19 -34.16
N ASP A 688 -26.52 34.28 -34.91
CA ASP A 688 -27.15 34.28 -36.23
C ASP A 688 -26.32 33.51 -37.29
N ALA A 689 -24.97 33.66 -37.23
CA ALA A 689 -24.07 32.90 -38.10
C ALA A 689 -24.17 31.39 -37.82
N PHE A 690 -24.23 31.02 -36.56
CA PHE A 690 -24.34 29.63 -36.11
C PHE A 690 -25.71 29.02 -36.47
N GLN A 691 -26.80 29.78 -36.30
CA GLN A 691 -28.12 29.35 -36.74
C GLN A 691 -28.25 29.26 -38.27
N ALA A 692 -27.62 30.17 -39.01
CA ALA A 692 -27.58 30.13 -40.48
C ALA A 692 -26.78 28.91 -40.98
N GLU A 693 -25.69 28.55 -40.31
CA GLU A 693 -24.88 27.38 -40.64
C GLU A 693 -25.59 26.07 -40.31
N LEU A 694 -26.33 26.02 -39.21
CA LEU A 694 -27.21 24.90 -38.86
C LEU A 694 -28.35 24.73 -39.85
N LEU A 695 -28.96 25.83 -40.32
CA LEU A 695 -30.00 25.81 -41.36
C LEU A 695 -29.46 25.33 -42.73
N LEU A 696 -28.27 25.79 -43.13
CA LEU A 696 -27.60 25.35 -44.35
C LEU A 696 -27.22 23.86 -44.31
N LEU A 697 -26.89 23.34 -43.15
CA LEU A 697 -26.62 21.91 -42.98
C LEU A 697 -27.89 21.04 -42.97
N SER A 698 -29.05 21.63 -42.59
CA SER A 698 -30.36 20.95 -42.61
C SER A 698 -31.06 20.93 -43.99
N GLU A 699 -30.66 21.83 -44.91
CA GLU A 699 -31.25 21.96 -46.26
C GLU A 699 -30.50 21.20 -47.37
N LYS A 700 -29.41 20.47 -47.06
CA LYS A 700 -28.70 19.67 -48.04
C LYS A 700 -29.46 18.38 -48.32
N PRO A 701 -30.03 18.16 -49.54
CA PRO A 701 -30.72 16.92 -49.83
C PRO A 701 -29.73 15.75 -49.84
N PRO A 702 -30.18 14.53 -49.56
CA PRO A 702 -29.31 13.36 -49.62
C PRO A 702 -28.82 13.16 -51.05
N ASP A 703 -27.49 13.16 -51.22
CA ASP A 703 -26.86 12.79 -52.49
C ASP A 703 -27.25 11.33 -52.81
N ASP A 704 -27.93 11.15 -53.90
CA ASP A 704 -28.21 9.85 -54.52
C ASP A 704 -26.90 9.11 -54.76
N ALA A 705 -26.76 7.94 -54.14
CA ALA A 705 -25.74 7.00 -54.50
C ALA A 705 -26.20 6.08 -55.63
N PRO A 706 -25.32 5.64 -56.57
CA PRO A 706 -25.49 4.37 -57.22
C PRO A 706 -24.92 3.19 -56.38
#